data_68ba501a8be8e87e59465c6d8807ecab
#
_entry.id   68ba501a8be8e87e59465c6d8807ecab
#
_cell.length_a   1.000
_cell.length_b   1.000
_cell.length_c   1.000
_cell.angle_alpha   90.00
_cell.angle_beta   90.00
_cell.angle_gamma   90.00
#
_symmetry.space_group_name_H-M   'P 1'
#
loop_
_entity.id
_entity.type
_entity.pdbx_description
1 polymer ?
#
loop_
_entity_poly.entity_id
_entity_poly.type
_entity_poly.pdbx_seq_one_letter_code
_entity_poly.pdbx_strand_id
1 'polypeptide(L)'
;MAAPEEKLPRKLWEHPNPQSTNMWRFIQTCNARYGLKMSTFQDLYKWSVGESRNDFWNALWSEIRLIHEGSYSRPVDPDARMDSIPEWFKGVRLNFAENILYTRGETKESRTTWDKSDDKVACTEVREGGTEVKDYTWRDLRRKVALLANAMQAQGVKKGDRVAVVASNSFDTLCVFLAVTSLGGLFSSSSTDMGTKGILDRLLQIDPVYVFFDDWAVYNGKTTDLRPKIRDILSGLAPLKNFKGVVTMPRFTYYANVSGLPNTVTLNEFLVAARGDYELRFERVEYRDPFLVVYSSGTTGVPKCIVHSVGGVLTSSMKEGKLHRDLGPQTVQLQYTTTGWIMYMSAVLSMLAGARAVLYDGSPFQPDLTAFIKVIGEQKVTNLGISPRYMHELQKNNVSPREVTDLSSLQSCTSTGMVLKDQLFEWFYDVGFPPHVQLANISGGTDLAGCFGMENPLTPVYVGGCQGPSIGTAIAVYDQTIEGGKGVKGVELEDGTPGELVAPLSFPNQPVFFWGADGAQKYYNSYFARFDDVWTHGDFIMIHPITKQIFFLGRADGVLNPSGVRFGSAEIYNVVEQFFPQVQDSICVGQRRPNDHDETVLLFLLMAPGHKFSQQLAKDVQAKIGQELSKRHVPKHVFETPEIPTTINLKKVELPVKQIVSGHTVKPSSTLMNPDSLKYYYQFADIEKLLEQGSVKSRL
;
A
#
# COMPACT_ATOMS: atom_id res chain seq x y z
N MET A 1 16.13 11.16 39.23
CA MET A 1 17.03 11.27 38.07
C MET A 1 16.24 12.01 37.01
N ALA A 2 16.73 13.13 36.50
CA ALA A 2 16.08 13.81 35.39
C ALA A 2 16.04 12.84 34.19
N ALA A 3 14.89 12.75 33.50
CA ALA A 3 14.80 12.02 32.24
C ALA A 3 15.92 12.55 31.30
N PRO A 4 16.59 11.69 30.50
CA PRO A 4 17.53 12.17 29.54
C PRO A 4 16.82 13.18 28.62
N GLU A 5 17.44 14.34 28.36
CA GLU A 5 16.94 15.27 27.35
C GLU A 5 16.81 14.50 26.02
N GLU A 6 15.55 14.28 25.62
CA GLU A 6 15.29 13.61 24.33
C GLU A 6 15.81 14.49 23.20
N LYS A 7 16.88 14.04 22.58
CA LYS A 7 17.53 14.76 21.49
C LYS A 7 16.65 14.71 20.25
N LEU A 8 16.26 15.87 19.75
CA LEU A 8 15.49 15.95 18.51
C LEU A 8 16.21 15.23 17.36
N PRO A 9 15.52 14.41 16.56
CA PRO A 9 16.09 13.85 15.36
C PRO A 9 16.60 14.95 14.40
N ARG A 10 17.54 14.61 13.52
CA ARG A 10 18.04 15.55 12.52
C ARG A 10 16.91 16.02 11.62
N LYS A 11 16.70 17.37 11.53
CA LYS A 11 15.78 17.97 10.55
C LYS A 11 16.41 17.90 9.17
N LEU A 12 15.65 17.40 8.19
CA LEU A 12 16.09 17.15 6.83
C LEU A 12 15.44 18.09 5.81
N TRP A 13 14.15 18.41 6.00
CA TRP A 13 13.40 19.22 5.06
C TRP A 13 12.29 19.98 5.78
N GLU A 14 11.91 21.11 5.21
CA GLU A 14 10.68 21.82 5.52
C GLU A 14 10.16 22.52 4.28
N HIS A 15 8.85 22.68 4.19
CA HIS A 15 8.23 23.32 3.04
C HIS A 15 8.64 24.81 2.99
N PRO A 16 9.16 25.31 1.85
CA PRO A 16 9.69 26.70 1.75
C PRO A 16 8.62 27.77 1.95
N ASN A 17 7.36 27.47 1.62
CA ASN A 17 6.20 28.34 1.83
C ASN A 17 4.96 27.55 2.21
N PRO A 18 4.82 27.06 3.45
CA PRO A 18 3.69 26.22 3.86
C PRO A 18 2.32 26.93 3.74
N GLN A 19 2.32 28.25 3.78
CA GLN A 19 1.09 29.05 3.66
C GLN A 19 0.51 29.07 2.23
N SER A 20 1.26 28.67 1.21
CA SER A 20 0.77 28.54 -0.15
C SER A 20 -0.02 27.26 -0.43
N THR A 21 -0.01 26.31 0.48
CA THR A 21 -0.53 24.95 0.30
C THR A 21 -2.06 24.86 0.47
N ASN A 22 -2.66 23.83 -0.11
CA ASN A 22 -4.08 23.54 0.05
C ASN A 22 -4.45 23.28 1.52
N MET A 23 -3.59 22.61 2.29
CA MET A 23 -3.82 22.35 3.70
C MET A 23 -3.90 23.65 4.52
N TRP A 24 -3.00 24.61 4.26
CA TRP A 24 -3.06 25.91 4.93
C TRP A 24 -4.32 26.67 4.56
N ARG A 25 -4.68 26.75 3.28
CA ARG A 25 -5.93 27.40 2.83
C ARG A 25 -7.16 26.77 3.48
N PHE A 26 -7.17 25.44 3.61
CA PHE A 26 -8.23 24.71 4.30
C PHE A 26 -8.33 25.12 5.78
N ILE A 27 -7.19 25.22 6.50
CA ILE A 27 -7.15 25.72 7.88
C ILE A 27 -7.79 27.11 7.97
N GLN A 28 -7.41 28.05 7.09
CA GLN A 28 -7.96 29.42 7.10
C GLN A 28 -9.46 29.45 6.80
N THR A 29 -9.93 28.61 5.87
CA THR A 29 -11.36 28.47 5.56
C THR A 29 -12.13 27.92 6.76
N CYS A 30 -11.60 26.93 7.45
CA CYS A 30 -12.22 26.36 8.65
C CYS A 30 -12.22 27.36 9.81
N ASN A 31 -11.12 28.09 10.03
CA ASN A 31 -11.05 29.13 11.05
C ASN A 31 -12.16 30.19 10.84
N ALA A 32 -12.31 30.66 9.61
CA ALA A 32 -13.33 31.65 9.27
C ALA A 32 -14.76 31.11 9.46
N ARG A 33 -15.01 29.87 9.04
CA ARG A 33 -16.34 29.24 9.04
C ARG A 33 -16.82 28.83 10.43
N TYR A 34 -15.92 28.34 11.28
CA TYR A 34 -16.24 27.75 12.58
C TYR A 34 -15.75 28.57 13.77
N GLY A 35 -15.16 29.75 13.54
CA GLY A 35 -14.63 30.63 14.61
C GLY A 35 -13.41 30.04 15.31
N LEU A 36 -12.61 29.21 14.63
CA LEU A 36 -11.42 28.55 15.17
C LEU A 36 -10.17 29.44 15.04
N LYS A 37 -9.09 29.04 15.71
CA LYS A 37 -7.79 29.73 15.66
C LYS A 37 -6.65 28.74 15.40
N MET A 38 -6.89 27.77 14.54
CA MET A 38 -5.86 26.81 14.15
C MET A 38 -4.73 27.50 13.40
N SER A 39 -3.49 27.14 13.74
CA SER A 39 -2.28 27.69 13.13
C SER A 39 -1.22 26.64 12.81
N THR A 40 -1.44 25.42 13.23
CA THR A 40 -0.50 24.28 13.05
C THR A 40 -1.21 23.05 12.50
N PHE A 41 -0.42 22.11 11.98
CA PHE A 41 -0.90 20.78 11.63
C PHE A 41 -1.56 20.08 12.83
N GLN A 42 -0.97 20.21 14.01
CA GLN A 42 -1.49 19.56 15.21
C GLN A 42 -2.86 20.11 15.63
N ASP A 43 -3.10 21.42 15.44
CA ASP A 43 -4.41 22.01 15.69
C ASP A 43 -5.47 21.43 14.75
N LEU A 44 -5.12 21.33 13.44
CA LEU A 44 -6.00 20.73 12.43
C LEU A 44 -6.29 19.26 12.76
N TYR A 45 -5.24 18.50 13.09
CA TYR A 45 -5.41 17.09 13.43
C TYR A 45 -6.32 16.90 14.64
N LYS A 46 -6.05 17.60 15.76
CA LYS A 46 -6.87 17.52 16.96
C LYS A 46 -8.35 17.86 16.69
N TRP A 47 -8.60 18.90 15.91
CA TRP A 47 -9.96 19.24 15.50
C TRP A 47 -10.60 18.16 14.64
N SER A 48 -9.86 17.56 13.74
CA SER A 48 -10.35 16.54 12.80
C SER A 48 -10.76 15.21 13.46
N VAL A 49 -10.22 14.92 14.65
CA VAL A 49 -10.50 13.68 15.41
C VAL A 49 -11.15 13.93 16.78
N GLY A 50 -11.42 15.20 17.13
CA GLY A 50 -12.04 15.59 18.39
C GLY A 50 -13.57 15.49 18.36
N GLU A 51 -14.21 16.07 19.39
CA GLU A 51 -15.67 16.10 19.53
C GLU A 51 -16.37 16.71 18.32
N SER A 52 -15.74 17.71 17.68
CA SER A 52 -16.26 18.39 16.49
C SER A 52 -15.87 17.70 15.17
N ARG A 53 -15.51 16.42 15.19
CA ARG A 53 -15.06 15.70 13.96
C ARG A 53 -16.08 15.76 12.81
N ASN A 54 -17.37 15.84 13.12
CA ASN A 54 -18.39 15.98 12.09
C ASN A 54 -18.32 17.34 11.38
N ASP A 55 -17.89 18.41 12.05
CA ASP A 55 -17.67 19.72 11.41
C ASP A 55 -16.47 19.67 10.47
N PHE A 56 -15.39 18.99 10.88
CA PHE A 56 -14.25 18.73 10.00
C PHE A 56 -14.69 17.99 8.72
N TRP A 57 -15.45 16.91 8.86
CA TRP A 57 -15.89 16.12 7.70
C TRP A 57 -16.88 16.89 6.82
N ASN A 58 -17.72 17.77 7.36
CA ASN A 58 -18.57 18.69 6.62
C ASN A 58 -17.74 19.73 5.83
N ALA A 59 -16.71 20.29 6.47
CA ALA A 59 -15.81 21.22 5.83
C ALA A 59 -15.04 20.54 4.69
N LEU A 60 -14.48 19.36 4.95
CA LEU A 60 -13.77 18.57 3.97
C LEU A 60 -14.66 18.18 2.78
N TRP A 61 -15.89 17.73 3.02
CA TRP A 61 -16.84 17.39 1.96
C TRP A 61 -17.12 18.57 1.02
N SER A 62 -17.22 19.77 1.59
CA SER A 62 -17.38 20.99 0.80
C SER A 62 -16.14 21.31 -0.03
N GLU A 63 -14.95 21.06 0.53
CA GLU A 63 -13.64 21.35 -0.08
C GLU A 63 -13.29 20.41 -1.23
N ILE A 64 -13.58 19.11 -1.08
CA ILE A 64 -13.18 18.09 -2.07
C ILE A 64 -14.07 18.05 -3.32
N ARG A 65 -15.25 18.66 -3.27
CA ARG A 65 -16.15 18.88 -4.41
C ARG A 65 -16.41 17.65 -5.28
N LEU A 66 -16.74 16.51 -4.66
CA LEU A 66 -17.11 15.29 -5.41
C LEU A 66 -18.44 15.49 -6.18
N ILE A 67 -18.54 14.88 -7.37
CA ILE A 67 -19.79 14.78 -8.14
C ILE A 67 -20.67 13.77 -7.44
N HIS A 68 -21.88 14.16 -7.03
CA HIS A 68 -22.81 13.29 -6.30
C HIS A 68 -24.25 13.77 -6.45
N GLU A 69 -25.19 12.91 -6.13
CA GLU A 69 -26.59 13.22 -5.92
C GLU A 69 -27.03 12.90 -4.49
N GLY A 70 -28.23 13.31 -4.13
CA GLY A 70 -28.74 13.15 -2.77
C GLY A 70 -28.13 14.12 -1.77
N SER A 71 -28.42 13.91 -0.50
CA SER A 71 -27.92 14.73 0.61
C SER A 71 -27.84 13.87 1.86
N TYR A 72 -27.05 14.30 2.81
CA TYR A 72 -26.89 13.66 4.11
C TYR A 72 -27.26 14.64 5.25
N SER A 73 -27.70 14.12 6.37
CA SER A 73 -28.01 14.92 7.56
C SER A 73 -26.78 15.19 8.43
N ARG A 74 -25.87 14.20 8.50
CA ARG A 74 -24.59 14.28 9.23
C ARG A 74 -23.57 13.35 8.56
N PRO A 75 -22.24 13.65 8.64
CA PRO A 75 -21.19 12.81 8.05
C PRO A 75 -21.20 11.38 8.55
N VAL A 76 -21.24 11.20 9.88
CA VAL A 76 -21.31 9.89 10.54
C VAL A 76 -22.08 10.02 11.85
N ASP A 77 -22.69 8.93 12.29
CA ASP A 77 -23.25 8.85 13.65
C ASP A 77 -22.11 8.80 14.68
N PRO A 78 -21.96 9.81 15.56
CA PRO A 78 -20.88 9.83 16.54
C PRO A 78 -20.97 8.69 17.58
N ASP A 79 -22.18 8.17 17.81
CA ASP A 79 -22.46 7.12 18.81
C ASP A 79 -22.43 5.70 18.21
N ALA A 80 -22.26 5.59 16.89
CA ALA A 80 -22.18 4.29 16.24
C ALA A 80 -20.86 3.59 16.58
N ARG A 81 -20.98 2.33 17.01
CA ARG A 81 -19.82 1.47 17.25
C ARG A 81 -19.01 1.28 15.97
N MET A 82 -17.69 1.33 16.09
CA MET A 82 -16.78 1.18 14.97
C MET A 82 -16.84 -0.22 14.34
N ASP A 83 -17.03 -1.27 15.16
CA ASP A 83 -17.16 -2.65 14.71
C ASP A 83 -18.48 -2.94 13.97
N SER A 84 -19.47 -2.01 14.05
CA SER A 84 -20.70 -2.05 13.25
C SER A 84 -20.51 -1.54 11.80
N ILE A 85 -19.32 -1.04 11.46
CA ILE A 85 -18.99 -0.39 10.19
C ILE A 85 -19.98 0.75 9.90
N PRO A 86 -19.85 1.89 10.59
CA PRO A 86 -20.79 3.01 10.51
C PRO A 86 -21.04 3.50 9.08
N GLU A 87 -22.27 3.91 8.80
CA GLU A 87 -22.62 4.54 7.53
C GLU A 87 -22.14 5.99 7.51
N TRP A 88 -21.22 6.28 6.59
CA TRP A 88 -20.76 7.63 6.29
C TRP A 88 -21.62 8.27 5.21
N PHE A 89 -21.89 9.57 5.33
CA PHE A 89 -22.62 10.39 4.34
C PHE A 89 -23.88 9.70 3.79
N LYS A 90 -24.68 9.10 4.68
CA LYS A 90 -25.87 8.36 4.32
C LYS A 90 -26.85 9.20 3.51
N GLY A 91 -27.29 8.68 2.35
CA GLY A 91 -28.16 9.36 1.39
C GLY A 91 -27.42 10.03 0.23
N VAL A 92 -26.08 9.99 0.22
CA VAL A 92 -25.26 10.41 -0.91
C VAL A 92 -25.08 9.25 -1.88
N ARG A 93 -25.23 9.52 -3.18
CA ARG A 93 -24.95 8.58 -4.27
C ARG A 93 -23.94 9.20 -5.23
N LEU A 94 -22.95 8.41 -5.66
CA LEU A 94 -21.85 8.88 -6.51
C LEU A 94 -21.28 7.72 -7.34
N ASN A 95 -20.46 8.04 -8.32
CA ASN A 95 -19.79 7.06 -9.16
C ASN A 95 -18.28 7.30 -9.16
N PHE A 96 -17.50 6.23 -9.03
CA PHE A 96 -16.04 6.30 -9.00
C PHE A 96 -15.46 6.85 -10.31
N ALA A 97 -15.79 6.22 -11.43
CA ALA A 97 -15.27 6.61 -12.75
C ALA A 97 -15.70 8.02 -13.15
N GLU A 98 -16.92 8.45 -12.80
CA GLU A 98 -17.40 9.81 -13.06
C GLU A 98 -16.51 10.85 -12.39
N ASN A 99 -16.11 10.63 -11.14
CA ASN A 99 -15.24 11.53 -10.39
C ASN A 99 -13.79 11.51 -10.90
N ILE A 100 -13.31 10.38 -11.42
CA ILE A 100 -12.00 10.34 -12.09
C ILE A 100 -12.02 11.10 -13.42
N LEU A 101 -13.04 10.85 -14.24
CA LEU A 101 -13.09 11.33 -15.63
C LEU A 101 -13.53 12.79 -15.76
N TYR A 102 -14.26 13.32 -14.79
CA TYR A 102 -14.81 14.67 -14.79
C TYR A 102 -14.54 15.39 -13.48
N THR A 103 -14.67 16.72 -13.53
CA THR A 103 -14.67 17.59 -12.36
C THR A 103 -16.10 18.06 -12.10
N ARG A 104 -16.48 18.26 -10.84
CA ARG A 104 -17.78 18.80 -10.47
C ARG A 104 -17.99 20.20 -11.05
N GLY A 105 -19.13 20.39 -11.71
CA GLY A 105 -19.55 21.67 -12.24
C GLY A 105 -20.16 22.61 -11.18
N GLU A 106 -21.13 23.43 -11.61
CA GLU A 106 -21.79 24.40 -10.73
C GLU A 106 -22.64 23.73 -9.66
N THR A 107 -23.44 22.73 -10.05
CA THR A 107 -24.22 21.95 -9.11
C THR A 107 -23.46 20.68 -8.67
N LYS A 108 -23.91 20.06 -7.60
CA LYS A 108 -23.29 18.82 -7.09
C LYS A 108 -23.48 17.62 -8.02
N GLU A 109 -24.51 17.64 -8.85
CA GLU A 109 -24.83 16.58 -9.83
C GLU A 109 -24.17 16.82 -11.19
N SER A 110 -23.79 18.08 -11.49
CA SER A 110 -23.23 18.45 -12.79
C SER A 110 -21.76 18.17 -12.90
N ARG A 111 -21.30 17.94 -14.12
CA ARG A 111 -19.91 17.65 -14.45
C ARG A 111 -19.37 18.61 -15.49
N THR A 112 -18.09 18.88 -15.42
CA THR A 112 -17.33 19.69 -16.37
C THR A 112 -16.00 19.03 -16.67
N THR A 113 -15.35 19.47 -17.75
CA THR A 113 -13.98 19.07 -18.12
C THR A 113 -12.92 20.08 -17.66
N TRP A 114 -13.26 21.03 -16.77
CA TRP A 114 -12.37 22.12 -16.35
C TRP A 114 -10.97 21.56 -16.09
N ASP A 115 -10.46 21.07 -15.20
CA ASP A 115 -9.07 20.60 -15.00
C ASP A 115 -8.65 19.39 -15.86
N LYS A 116 -9.58 18.83 -16.62
CA LYS A 116 -9.47 17.57 -17.39
C LYS A 116 -9.90 17.78 -18.84
N SER A 117 -9.46 18.88 -19.45
CA SER A 117 -9.83 19.24 -20.82
C SER A 117 -9.41 18.15 -21.82
N ASP A 118 -10.19 18.02 -22.87
CA ASP A 118 -10.06 16.92 -23.84
C ASP A 118 -8.65 16.75 -24.42
N ASP A 119 -7.96 17.84 -24.68
CA ASP A 119 -6.62 17.81 -25.33
C ASP A 119 -5.46 17.67 -24.32
N LYS A 120 -5.74 17.77 -23.02
CA LYS A 120 -4.73 17.57 -21.97
C LYS A 120 -4.40 16.08 -21.83
N VAL A 121 -3.11 15.78 -21.64
CA VAL A 121 -2.66 14.40 -21.36
C VAL A 121 -3.21 13.95 -20.00
N ALA A 122 -3.97 12.87 -20.01
CA ALA A 122 -4.50 12.23 -18.80
C ALA A 122 -3.49 11.26 -18.20
N CYS A 123 -2.87 10.43 -19.06
CA CYS A 123 -1.84 9.52 -18.64
C CYS A 123 -0.81 9.27 -19.74
N THR A 124 0.38 8.90 -19.31
CA THR A 124 1.50 8.46 -20.17
C THR A 124 1.84 7.03 -19.83
N GLU A 125 1.72 6.13 -20.77
CA GLU A 125 2.19 4.75 -20.63
C GLU A 125 3.68 4.70 -20.96
N VAL A 126 4.47 4.11 -20.07
CA VAL A 126 5.91 3.93 -20.23
C VAL A 126 6.26 2.47 -20.00
N ARG A 127 6.90 1.85 -20.98
CA ARG A 127 7.33 0.46 -20.90
C ARG A 127 8.76 0.34 -20.34
N GLU A 128 9.13 -0.86 -19.92
CA GLU A 128 10.40 -1.16 -19.27
C GLU A 128 11.60 -0.47 -19.94
N GLY A 129 12.41 0.21 -19.13
CA GLY A 129 13.59 0.94 -19.63
C GLY A 129 13.28 2.22 -20.41
N GLY A 130 12.03 2.68 -20.45
CA GLY A 130 11.63 3.87 -21.22
C GLY A 130 11.62 3.63 -22.74
N THR A 131 11.60 2.36 -23.19
CA THR A 131 11.74 1.99 -24.61
C THR A 131 10.52 2.37 -25.45
N GLU A 132 9.36 2.42 -24.84
CA GLU A 132 8.09 2.81 -25.48
C GLU A 132 7.40 3.80 -24.56
N VAL A 133 7.07 4.99 -25.08
CA VAL A 133 6.36 6.04 -24.36
C VAL A 133 5.18 6.49 -25.19
N LYS A 134 3.99 6.50 -24.59
CA LYS A 134 2.77 6.89 -25.30
C LYS A 134 1.85 7.72 -24.40
N ASP A 135 1.51 8.91 -24.88
CA ASP A 135 0.55 9.79 -24.24
C ASP A 135 -0.88 9.47 -24.67
N TYR A 136 -1.78 9.56 -23.70
CA TYR A 136 -3.22 9.48 -23.93
C TYR A 136 -3.89 10.70 -23.29
N THR A 137 -4.71 11.39 -24.08
CA THR A 137 -5.48 12.55 -23.63
C THR A 137 -6.70 12.15 -22.80
N TRP A 138 -7.31 13.12 -22.11
CA TRP A 138 -8.59 12.90 -21.43
C TRP A 138 -9.69 12.49 -22.40
N ARG A 139 -9.65 12.96 -23.64
CA ARG A 139 -10.54 12.54 -24.74
C ARG A 139 -10.35 11.06 -25.05
N ASP A 140 -9.10 10.61 -25.22
CA ASP A 140 -8.79 9.22 -25.51
C ASP A 140 -9.26 8.29 -24.39
N LEU A 141 -9.00 8.70 -23.15
CA LEU A 141 -9.41 7.95 -21.96
C LEU A 141 -10.94 7.83 -21.89
N ARG A 142 -11.68 8.94 -22.02
CA ARG A 142 -13.16 8.94 -22.00
C ARG A 142 -13.72 8.06 -23.12
N ARG A 143 -13.18 8.16 -24.33
CA ARG A 143 -13.66 7.35 -25.48
C ARG A 143 -13.41 5.86 -25.27
N LYS A 144 -12.22 5.49 -24.81
CA LYS A 144 -11.92 4.07 -24.57
C LYS A 144 -12.76 3.50 -23.44
N VAL A 145 -12.93 4.25 -22.35
CA VAL A 145 -13.77 3.86 -21.20
C VAL A 145 -15.23 3.69 -21.66
N ALA A 146 -15.77 4.63 -22.45
CA ALA A 146 -17.13 4.53 -22.98
C ALA A 146 -17.31 3.28 -23.84
N LEU A 147 -16.40 3.03 -24.76
CA LEU A 147 -16.45 1.87 -25.63
C LEU A 147 -16.40 0.55 -24.85
N LEU A 148 -15.52 0.47 -23.84
CA LEU A 148 -15.43 -0.69 -22.95
C LEU A 148 -16.69 -0.88 -22.12
N ALA A 149 -17.20 0.19 -21.48
CA ALA A 149 -18.41 0.12 -20.66
C ALA A 149 -19.62 -0.33 -21.49
N ASN A 150 -19.80 0.23 -22.69
CA ASN A 150 -20.91 -0.13 -23.57
C ASN A 150 -20.76 -1.57 -24.09
N ALA A 151 -19.53 -2.04 -24.39
CA ALA A 151 -19.31 -3.44 -24.74
C ALA A 151 -19.60 -4.38 -23.56
N MET A 152 -19.15 -4.04 -22.35
CA MET A 152 -19.45 -4.82 -21.14
C MET A 152 -20.96 -4.89 -20.88
N GLN A 153 -21.68 -3.77 -20.98
CA GLN A 153 -23.13 -3.72 -20.80
C GLN A 153 -23.85 -4.57 -21.85
N ALA A 154 -23.45 -4.48 -23.13
CA ALA A 154 -24.01 -5.31 -24.21
C ALA A 154 -23.74 -6.80 -24.01
N GLN A 155 -22.64 -7.16 -23.34
CA GLN A 155 -22.31 -8.53 -22.94
C GLN A 155 -22.95 -8.92 -21.59
N GLY A 156 -23.81 -8.06 -21.02
CA GLY A 156 -24.61 -8.34 -19.83
C GLY A 156 -23.86 -8.17 -18.51
N VAL A 157 -22.82 -7.33 -18.47
CA VAL A 157 -22.22 -6.85 -17.20
C VAL A 157 -23.14 -5.77 -16.62
N LYS A 158 -23.39 -5.83 -15.33
CA LYS A 158 -24.31 -4.95 -14.60
C LYS A 158 -23.76 -4.56 -13.23
N LYS A 159 -24.45 -3.64 -12.57
CA LYS A 159 -24.14 -3.23 -11.18
C LYS A 159 -23.97 -4.46 -10.28
N GLY A 160 -22.90 -4.44 -9.49
CA GLY A 160 -22.56 -5.49 -8.53
C GLY A 160 -21.80 -6.69 -9.13
N ASP A 161 -21.66 -6.78 -10.45
CA ASP A 161 -20.82 -7.80 -11.08
C ASP A 161 -19.32 -7.53 -10.81
N ARG A 162 -18.56 -8.61 -10.67
CA ARG A 162 -17.11 -8.55 -10.47
C ARG A 162 -16.42 -8.78 -11.80
N VAL A 163 -15.56 -7.86 -12.16
CA VAL A 163 -14.67 -7.99 -13.31
C VAL A 163 -13.23 -7.91 -12.80
N ALA A 164 -12.44 -8.91 -13.14
CA ALA A 164 -11.06 -8.97 -12.71
C ALA A 164 -10.10 -8.67 -13.88
N VAL A 165 -8.90 -8.20 -13.53
CA VAL A 165 -7.78 -8.11 -14.47
C VAL A 165 -6.59 -8.90 -13.95
N VAL A 166 -5.85 -9.52 -14.88
CA VAL A 166 -4.51 -10.06 -14.65
C VAL A 166 -3.61 -9.39 -15.69
N ALA A 167 -3.09 -8.23 -15.33
CA ALA A 167 -2.50 -7.34 -16.31
C ALA A 167 -1.44 -6.41 -15.73
N SER A 168 -0.63 -5.86 -16.60
CA SER A 168 0.36 -4.83 -16.31
C SER A 168 -0.28 -3.48 -15.99
N ASN A 169 0.53 -2.56 -15.47
CA ASN A 169 0.14 -1.17 -15.24
C ASN A 169 0.12 -0.42 -16.58
N SER A 170 -1.00 -0.50 -17.29
CA SER A 170 -1.17 -0.02 -18.65
C SER A 170 -2.42 0.84 -18.83
N PHE A 171 -2.50 1.54 -19.96
CA PHE A 171 -3.68 2.32 -20.34
C PHE A 171 -4.94 1.44 -20.47
N ASP A 172 -4.83 0.28 -21.08
CA ASP A 172 -5.98 -0.63 -21.22
C ASP A 172 -6.48 -1.13 -19.87
N THR A 173 -5.58 -1.45 -18.94
CA THR A 173 -5.94 -1.82 -17.55
C THR A 173 -6.67 -0.69 -16.84
N LEU A 174 -6.20 0.56 -16.96
CA LEU A 174 -6.88 1.73 -16.41
C LEU A 174 -8.27 1.91 -17.03
N CYS A 175 -8.40 1.74 -18.35
CA CYS A 175 -9.69 1.84 -19.03
C CYS A 175 -10.67 0.77 -18.59
N VAL A 176 -10.23 -0.49 -18.39
CA VAL A 176 -11.08 -1.56 -17.85
C VAL A 176 -11.56 -1.21 -16.45
N PHE A 177 -10.67 -0.73 -15.57
CA PHE A 177 -11.04 -0.32 -14.22
C PHE A 177 -12.15 0.74 -14.24
N LEU A 178 -11.96 1.80 -15.01
CA LEU A 178 -12.95 2.88 -15.10
C LEU A 178 -14.25 2.46 -15.79
N ALA A 179 -14.19 1.57 -16.78
CA ALA A 179 -15.37 1.03 -17.44
C ALA A 179 -16.23 0.19 -16.47
N VAL A 180 -15.60 -0.72 -15.72
CA VAL A 180 -16.29 -1.53 -14.71
C VAL A 180 -16.97 -0.66 -13.67
N THR A 181 -16.25 0.31 -13.13
CA THR A 181 -16.77 1.17 -12.05
C THR A 181 -17.78 2.20 -12.56
N SER A 182 -17.76 2.59 -13.85
CA SER A 182 -18.83 3.40 -14.45
C SER A 182 -20.18 2.71 -14.42
N LEU A 183 -20.19 1.39 -14.57
CA LEU A 183 -21.40 0.54 -14.52
C LEU A 183 -21.83 0.16 -13.10
N GLY A 184 -21.16 0.65 -12.05
CA GLY A 184 -21.39 0.21 -10.68
C GLY A 184 -20.92 -1.22 -10.39
N GLY A 185 -20.02 -1.74 -11.23
CA GLY A 185 -19.35 -3.03 -11.03
C GLY A 185 -18.19 -2.95 -10.05
N LEU A 186 -17.70 -4.11 -9.61
CA LEU A 186 -16.55 -4.25 -8.72
C LEU A 186 -15.32 -4.65 -9.51
N PHE A 187 -14.27 -3.87 -9.36
CA PHE A 187 -12.97 -4.13 -9.98
C PHE A 187 -12.06 -4.91 -9.03
N SER A 188 -11.30 -5.85 -9.57
CA SER A 188 -10.24 -6.57 -8.86
C SER A 188 -9.05 -6.76 -9.77
N SER A 189 -7.83 -6.74 -9.22
CA SER A 189 -6.62 -6.85 -10.02
C SER A 189 -5.57 -7.78 -9.41
N SER A 190 -4.81 -8.43 -10.29
CA SER A 190 -3.64 -9.23 -9.99
C SER A 190 -2.55 -8.94 -11.00
N SER A 191 -1.29 -9.07 -10.59
CA SER A 191 -0.16 -8.87 -11.49
C SER A 191 0.10 -10.11 -12.36
N THR A 192 0.72 -9.90 -13.50
CA THR A 192 1.02 -10.97 -14.49
C THR A 192 2.08 -11.95 -14.00
N ASP A 193 2.95 -11.55 -13.09
CA ASP A 193 4.01 -12.37 -12.49
C ASP A 193 3.50 -13.34 -11.42
N MET A 194 2.29 -13.11 -10.91
CA MET A 194 1.69 -14.01 -9.93
C MET A 194 1.48 -15.42 -10.51
N GLY A 195 1.78 -16.45 -9.72
CA GLY A 195 1.56 -17.84 -10.12
C GLY A 195 0.07 -18.17 -10.29
N THR A 196 -0.25 -19.15 -11.15
CA THR A 196 -1.62 -19.60 -11.44
C THR A 196 -2.45 -19.86 -10.20
N LYS A 197 -1.88 -20.56 -9.21
CA LYS A 197 -2.56 -20.84 -7.93
C LYS A 197 -2.94 -19.55 -7.21
N GLY A 198 -2.03 -18.60 -7.11
CA GLY A 198 -2.28 -17.33 -6.43
C GLY A 198 -3.37 -16.50 -7.11
N ILE A 199 -3.45 -16.54 -8.44
CA ILE A 199 -4.52 -15.92 -9.23
C ILE A 199 -5.87 -16.62 -8.96
N LEU A 200 -5.90 -17.94 -9.02
CA LEU A 200 -7.12 -18.74 -8.77
C LEU A 200 -7.62 -18.59 -7.34
N ASP A 201 -6.74 -18.56 -6.34
CA ASP A 201 -7.10 -18.32 -4.94
C ASP A 201 -7.83 -16.98 -4.73
N ARG A 202 -7.66 -16.03 -5.63
CA ARG A 202 -8.36 -14.73 -5.66
C ARG A 202 -9.65 -14.76 -6.46
N LEU A 203 -9.56 -15.22 -7.70
CA LEU A 203 -10.70 -15.22 -8.63
C LEU A 203 -11.85 -16.11 -8.15
N LEU A 204 -11.54 -17.28 -7.59
CA LEU A 204 -12.56 -18.19 -7.05
C LEU A 204 -13.32 -17.61 -5.85
N GLN A 205 -12.73 -16.69 -5.10
CA GLN A 205 -13.42 -16.02 -4.00
C GLN A 205 -14.51 -15.06 -4.50
N ILE A 206 -14.26 -14.35 -5.59
CA ILE A 206 -15.15 -13.26 -6.05
C ILE A 206 -16.09 -13.66 -7.16
N ASP A 207 -15.94 -14.85 -7.77
CA ASP A 207 -16.79 -15.36 -8.88
C ASP A 207 -16.95 -14.29 -9.98
N PRO A 208 -15.88 -13.92 -10.73
CA PRO A 208 -15.94 -12.84 -11.70
C PRO A 208 -16.72 -13.23 -12.93
N VAL A 209 -17.44 -12.27 -13.54
CA VAL A 209 -18.14 -12.50 -14.83
C VAL A 209 -17.20 -12.51 -16.02
N TYR A 210 -16.16 -11.69 -15.99
CA TYR A 210 -15.06 -11.64 -16.97
C TYR A 210 -13.72 -11.48 -16.28
N VAL A 211 -12.67 -12.01 -16.92
CA VAL A 211 -11.29 -11.72 -16.59
C VAL A 211 -10.60 -11.12 -17.81
N PHE A 212 -10.11 -9.89 -17.70
CA PHE A 212 -9.24 -9.28 -18.70
C PHE A 212 -7.80 -9.66 -18.40
N PHE A 213 -7.07 -10.11 -19.42
CA PHE A 213 -5.76 -10.72 -19.23
C PHE A 213 -4.79 -10.22 -20.29
N ASP A 214 -3.58 -9.77 -19.89
CA ASP A 214 -2.53 -9.49 -20.89
C ASP A 214 -2.16 -10.78 -21.62
N ASP A 215 -1.96 -10.68 -22.93
CA ASP A 215 -1.55 -11.84 -23.76
C ASP A 215 -0.05 -12.16 -23.62
N TRP A 216 0.76 -11.13 -23.34
CA TRP A 216 2.19 -11.20 -23.09
C TRP A 216 2.55 -10.33 -21.89
N ALA A 217 3.67 -10.66 -21.22
CA ALA A 217 4.30 -9.82 -20.23
C ALA A 217 5.77 -9.59 -20.59
N VAL A 218 6.27 -8.38 -20.30
CA VAL A 218 7.70 -8.05 -20.37
C VAL A 218 8.13 -7.58 -19.00
N TYR A 219 9.06 -8.29 -18.39
CA TYR A 219 9.58 -7.92 -17.09
C TYR A 219 11.01 -8.41 -16.91
N ASN A 220 11.87 -7.55 -16.40
CA ASN A 220 13.29 -7.83 -16.17
C ASN A 220 14.02 -8.33 -17.42
N GLY A 221 13.75 -7.69 -18.57
CA GLY A 221 14.31 -8.02 -19.87
C GLY A 221 13.77 -9.30 -20.51
N LYS A 222 12.77 -9.96 -19.90
CA LYS A 222 12.21 -11.23 -20.41
C LYS A 222 10.79 -11.03 -20.91
N THR A 223 10.53 -11.56 -22.12
CA THR A 223 9.18 -11.66 -22.68
C THR A 223 8.59 -13.01 -22.33
N THR A 224 7.38 -13.02 -21.79
CA THR A 224 6.67 -14.22 -21.36
C THR A 224 5.32 -14.32 -22.07
N ASP A 225 5.08 -15.45 -22.74
CA ASP A 225 3.77 -15.79 -23.29
C ASP A 225 2.82 -16.20 -22.15
N LEU A 226 1.72 -15.48 -21.98
CA LEU A 226 0.74 -15.73 -20.91
C LEU A 226 -0.40 -16.68 -21.32
N ARG A 227 -0.50 -17.09 -22.58
CA ARG A 227 -1.53 -18.03 -23.04
C ARG A 227 -1.55 -19.37 -22.30
N PRO A 228 -0.40 -20.00 -21.96
CA PRO A 228 -0.40 -21.20 -21.11
C PRO A 228 -1.05 -20.93 -19.74
N LYS A 229 -0.70 -19.80 -19.11
CA LYS A 229 -1.30 -19.39 -17.83
C LYS A 229 -2.80 -19.13 -17.96
N ILE A 230 -3.24 -18.48 -19.03
CA ILE A 230 -4.67 -18.28 -19.33
C ILE A 230 -5.40 -19.61 -19.42
N ARG A 231 -4.83 -20.61 -20.09
CA ARG A 231 -5.44 -21.96 -20.20
C ARG A 231 -5.63 -22.61 -18.84
N ASP A 232 -4.63 -22.52 -17.95
CA ASP A 232 -4.70 -23.10 -16.61
C ASP A 232 -5.76 -22.37 -15.76
N ILE A 233 -5.84 -21.04 -15.88
CA ILE A 233 -6.86 -20.21 -15.19
C ILE A 233 -8.27 -20.57 -15.69
N LEU A 234 -8.48 -20.69 -17.00
CA LEU A 234 -9.76 -21.10 -17.56
C LEU A 234 -10.22 -22.46 -17.02
N SER A 235 -9.28 -23.42 -16.93
CA SER A 235 -9.56 -24.74 -16.36
C SER A 235 -9.99 -24.64 -14.88
N GLY A 236 -9.32 -23.78 -14.10
CA GLY A 236 -9.64 -23.55 -12.71
C GLY A 236 -10.96 -22.79 -12.48
N LEU A 237 -11.39 -21.95 -13.42
CA LEU A 237 -12.63 -21.18 -13.35
C LEU A 237 -13.84 -21.92 -13.96
N ALA A 238 -13.64 -23.06 -14.60
CA ALA A 238 -14.71 -23.84 -15.24
C ALA A 238 -15.90 -24.18 -14.30
N PRO A 239 -15.73 -24.37 -12.96
CA PRO A 239 -16.86 -24.60 -12.05
C PRO A 239 -17.75 -23.37 -11.80
N LEU A 240 -17.29 -22.17 -12.12
CA LEU A 240 -18.02 -20.92 -11.85
C LEU A 240 -19.17 -20.74 -12.85
N LYS A 241 -20.38 -20.60 -12.33
CA LYS A 241 -21.60 -20.50 -13.16
C LYS A 241 -21.75 -19.14 -13.84
N ASN A 242 -21.25 -18.07 -13.22
CA ASN A 242 -21.40 -16.70 -13.73
C ASN A 242 -20.26 -16.29 -14.66
N PHE A 243 -19.17 -17.04 -14.69
CA PHE A 243 -18.01 -16.76 -15.52
C PHE A 243 -18.32 -16.94 -17.00
N LYS A 244 -18.13 -15.87 -17.78
CA LYS A 244 -18.42 -15.83 -19.23
C LYS A 244 -17.21 -16.05 -20.08
N GLY A 245 -16.00 -15.63 -19.60
CA GLY A 245 -14.78 -15.83 -20.37
C GLY A 245 -13.65 -14.87 -20.04
N VAL A 246 -12.58 -15.03 -20.82
CA VAL A 246 -11.39 -14.18 -20.78
C VAL A 246 -11.38 -13.25 -21.98
N VAL A 247 -10.98 -12.00 -21.74
CA VAL A 247 -10.70 -10.99 -22.77
C VAL A 247 -9.20 -10.69 -22.75
N THR A 248 -8.49 -10.99 -23.84
CA THR A 248 -7.06 -10.74 -23.90
C THR A 248 -6.76 -9.31 -24.37
N MET A 249 -5.88 -8.64 -23.64
CA MET A 249 -5.36 -7.30 -23.94
C MET A 249 -3.96 -7.44 -24.57
N PRO A 250 -3.67 -6.70 -25.66
CA PRO A 250 -2.41 -6.83 -26.35
C PRO A 250 -1.29 -6.09 -25.61
N ARG A 251 -0.19 -6.78 -25.30
CA ARG A 251 1.04 -6.14 -24.81
C ARG A 251 1.84 -5.45 -25.93
N PHE A 252 1.70 -5.95 -27.13
CA PHE A 252 2.38 -5.43 -28.33
C PHE A 252 1.37 -4.81 -29.30
N THR A 253 1.86 -4.31 -30.44
CA THR A 253 0.99 -3.76 -31.51
C THR A 253 0.17 -4.83 -32.23
N TYR A 254 0.40 -6.10 -31.97
CA TYR A 254 -0.33 -7.24 -32.50
C TYR A 254 -0.93 -8.08 -31.37
N TYR A 255 -2.01 -8.77 -31.65
CA TYR A 255 -2.65 -9.70 -30.70
C TYR A 255 -2.02 -11.09 -30.81
N ALA A 256 -1.87 -11.76 -29.68
CA ALA A 256 -1.57 -13.18 -29.66
C ALA A 256 -2.76 -13.98 -30.24
N ASN A 257 -2.45 -15.08 -30.93
CA ASN A 257 -3.49 -15.99 -31.39
C ASN A 257 -4.11 -16.74 -30.20
N VAL A 258 -5.39 -16.51 -29.95
CA VAL A 258 -6.18 -17.12 -28.85
C VAL A 258 -7.19 -18.16 -29.30
N SER A 259 -7.24 -18.52 -30.60
CA SER A 259 -8.21 -19.46 -31.17
C SER A 259 -8.22 -20.85 -30.51
N GLY A 260 -7.12 -21.23 -29.84
CA GLY A 260 -7.02 -22.49 -29.10
C GLY A 260 -7.39 -22.41 -27.62
N LEU A 261 -7.91 -21.25 -27.14
CA LEU A 261 -8.33 -21.05 -25.76
C LEU A 261 -9.88 -20.99 -25.70
N PRO A 262 -10.54 -21.87 -24.94
CA PRO A 262 -12.00 -21.84 -24.84
C PRO A 262 -12.45 -20.52 -24.17
N ASN A 263 -13.65 -20.05 -24.53
CA ASN A 263 -14.26 -18.85 -23.96
C ASN A 263 -13.32 -17.64 -23.87
N THR A 264 -12.46 -17.47 -24.88
CA THR A 264 -11.48 -16.39 -24.93
C THR A 264 -11.62 -15.61 -26.21
N VAL A 265 -11.69 -14.28 -26.08
CA VAL A 265 -11.72 -13.34 -27.21
C VAL A 265 -10.64 -12.27 -27.02
N THR A 266 -10.22 -11.64 -28.11
CA THR A 266 -9.35 -10.46 -28.02
C THR A 266 -10.15 -9.22 -27.61
N LEU A 267 -9.48 -8.21 -27.07
CA LEU A 267 -10.09 -6.94 -26.72
C LEU A 267 -10.82 -6.31 -27.91
N ASN A 268 -10.23 -6.37 -29.11
CA ASN A 268 -10.88 -5.84 -30.32
C ASN A 268 -12.20 -6.56 -30.65
N GLU A 269 -12.23 -7.89 -30.57
CA GLU A 269 -13.45 -8.67 -30.76
C GLU A 269 -14.51 -8.34 -29.70
N PHE A 270 -14.08 -8.18 -28.45
CA PHE A 270 -14.98 -7.81 -27.35
C PHE A 270 -15.63 -6.45 -27.59
N LEU A 271 -14.87 -5.46 -28.05
CA LEU A 271 -15.31 -4.10 -28.29
C LEU A 271 -16.33 -3.97 -29.44
N VAL A 272 -16.44 -4.95 -30.36
CA VAL A 272 -17.46 -4.94 -31.42
C VAL A 272 -18.88 -4.86 -30.83
N ALA A 273 -19.10 -5.43 -29.65
CA ALA A 273 -20.39 -5.41 -28.98
C ALA A 273 -20.88 -3.99 -28.61
N ALA A 274 -19.99 -3.01 -28.49
CA ALA A 274 -20.35 -1.61 -28.24
C ALA A 274 -21.00 -0.92 -29.46
N ARG A 275 -20.91 -1.51 -30.66
CA ARG A 275 -21.47 -0.95 -31.91
C ARG A 275 -21.06 0.51 -32.19
N GLY A 276 -19.89 0.93 -31.72
CA GLY A 276 -19.38 2.29 -31.86
C GLY A 276 -20.06 3.33 -30.95
N ASP A 277 -20.75 2.92 -29.89
CA ASP A 277 -21.31 3.83 -28.89
C ASP A 277 -20.21 4.33 -27.96
N TYR A 278 -19.99 5.64 -27.97
CA TYR A 278 -19.02 6.36 -27.14
C TYR A 278 -19.68 7.21 -26.05
N GLU A 279 -20.97 7.03 -25.79
CA GLU A 279 -21.64 7.75 -24.71
C GLU A 279 -21.27 7.16 -23.34
N LEU A 280 -20.75 8.03 -22.46
CA LEU A 280 -20.46 7.67 -21.07
C LEU A 280 -21.71 7.77 -20.21
N ARG A 281 -22.13 6.64 -19.65
CA ARG A 281 -23.19 6.54 -18.67
C ARG A 281 -22.59 6.11 -17.34
N PHE A 282 -23.12 6.65 -16.23
CA PHE A 282 -22.61 6.37 -14.90
C PHE A 282 -23.72 5.88 -13.98
N GLU A 283 -23.55 4.68 -13.47
CA GLU A 283 -24.42 4.16 -12.41
C GLU A 283 -23.95 4.74 -11.07
N ARG A 284 -24.68 5.75 -10.57
CA ARG A 284 -24.41 6.32 -9.24
C ARG A 284 -24.94 5.37 -8.19
N VAL A 285 -24.07 4.94 -7.31
CA VAL A 285 -24.31 3.96 -6.25
C VAL A 285 -24.27 4.66 -4.88
N GLU A 286 -24.74 4.00 -3.84
CA GLU A 286 -24.69 4.56 -2.49
C GLU A 286 -23.25 4.71 -2.00
N TYR A 287 -23.01 5.66 -1.09
CA TYR A 287 -21.69 5.97 -0.56
C TYR A 287 -20.93 4.72 -0.09
N ARG A 288 -21.63 3.81 0.60
CA ARG A 288 -21.04 2.56 1.11
C ARG A 288 -21.01 1.39 0.12
N ASP A 289 -21.60 1.53 -1.08
CA ASP A 289 -21.60 0.46 -2.07
C ASP A 289 -20.17 0.07 -2.48
N PRO A 290 -19.90 -1.23 -2.67
CA PRO A 290 -18.57 -1.73 -3.01
C PRO A 290 -18.20 -1.42 -4.46
N PHE A 291 -16.91 -1.17 -4.73
CA PHE A 291 -16.39 -1.00 -6.09
C PHE A 291 -15.03 -1.63 -6.33
N LEU A 292 -14.28 -1.90 -5.26
CA LEU A 292 -12.91 -2.36 -5.34
C LEU A 292 -12.72 -3.58 -4.43
N VAL A 293 -12.13 -4.63 -4.98
CA VAL A 293 -11.72 -5.82 -4.24
C VAL A 293 -10.22 -5.96 -4.31
N VAL A 294 -9.58 -5.95 -3.16
CA VAL A 294 -8.13 -6.08 -3.00
C VAL A 294 -7.78 -7.21 -2.04
N TYR A 295 -6.54 -7.64 -2.07
CA TYR A 295 -6.11 -8.80 -1.32
C TYR A 295 -4.89 -8.49 -0.46
N SER A 296 -4.93 -8.91 0.79
CA SER A 296 -3.77 -8.91 1.67
C SER A 296 -3.36 -10.33 2.03
N SER A 297 -2.07 -10.54 2.27
CA SER A 297 -1.56 -11.83 2.73
C SER A 297 -2.12 -12.14 4.10
N GLY A 298 -2.92 -13.21 4.19
CA GLY A 298 -3.33 -13.77 5.47
C GLY A 298 -2.27 -14.71 6.03
N THR A 299 -2.25 -14.88 7.34
CA THR A 299 -1.40 -15.86 8.03
C THR A 299 -1.79 -17.33 7.74
N THR A 300 -2.97 -17.55 7.14
CA THR A 300 -3.63 -18.86 7.00
C THR A 300 -3.74 -19.39 5.56
N GLY A 301 -2.90 -18.93 4.63
CA GLY A 301 -2.77 -19.53 3.30
C GLY A 301 -3.62 -18.89 2.20
N VAL A 302 -4.92 -18.63 2.39
CA VAL A 302 -5.76 -17.91 1.39
C VAL A 302 -5.76 -16.43 1.72
N PRO A 303 -5.52 -15.53 0.73
CA PRO A 303 -5.49 -14.09 0.99
C PRO A 303 -6.84 -13.58 1.49
N LYS A 304 -6.81 -12.60 2.42
CA LYS A 304 -8.00 -11.86 2.82
C LYS A 304 -8.53 -11.11 1.60
N CYS A 305 -9.82 -11.26 1.32
CA CYS A 305 -10.49 -10.61 0.20
C CYS A 305 -11.24 -9.39 0.73
N ILE A 306 -10.60 -8.23 0.65
CA ILE A 306 -11.02 -6.97 1.29
C ILE A 306 -11.81 -6.14 0.29
N VAL A 307 -12.97 -5.64 0.71
CA VAL A 307 -13.88 -4.88 -0.16
C VAL A 307 -14.03 -3.45 0.33
N HIS A 308 -13.75 -2.49 -0.57
CA HIS A 308 -13.82 -1.06 -0.28
C HIS A 308 -15.00 -0.39 -0.96
N SER A 309 -15.56 0.63 -0.27
CA SER A 309 -16.66 1.45 -0.77
C SER A 309 -16.21 2.57 -1.69
N VAL A 310 -17.10 2.93 -2.63
CA VAL A 310 -16.87 4.06 -3.55
C VAL A 310 -16.63 5.35 -2.76
N GLY A 311 -17.56 5.71 -1.87
CA GLY A 311 -17.52 6.98 -1.15
C GLY A 311 -16.35 7.07 -0.19
N GLY A 312 -16.07 6.00 0.55
CA GLY A 312 -14.98 5.96 1.51
C GLY A 312 -13.63 6.21 0.87
N VAL A 313 -13.35 5.52 -0.24
CA VAL A 313 -12.08 5.69 -0.97
C VAL A 313 -12.00 7.06 -1.63
N LEU A 314 -13.04 7.53 -2.31
CA LEU A 314 -13.04 8.86 -2.94
C LEU A 314 -12.80 9.98 -1.93
N THR A 315 -13.50 9.95 -0.78
CA THR A 315 -13.38 10.96 0.27
C THR A 315 -11.99 10.97 0.88
N SER A 316 -11.49 9.78 1.27
CA SER A 316 -10.16 9.67 1.88
C SER A 316 -9.06 10.04 0.90
N SER A 317 -9.16 9.61 -0.34
CA SER A 317 -8.16 9.91 -1.36
C SER A 317 -8.09 11.39 -1.73
N MET A 318 -9.24 12.08 -1.79
CA MET A 318 -9.27 13.52 -2.00
C MET A 318 -8.70 14.27 -0.79
N LYS A 319 -8.99 13.83 0.43
CA LYS A 319 -8.38 14.35 1.65
C LYS A 319 -6.86 14.23 1.61
N GLU A 320 -6.37 13.04 1.33
CA GLU A 320 -4.93 12.76 1.28
C GLU A 320 -4.25 13.44 0.10
N GLY A 321 -4.83 13.33 -1.09
CA GLY A 321 -4.27 13.93 -2.30
C GLY A 321 -4.24 15.45 -2.25
N LYS A 322 -5.38 16.08 -1.93
CA LYS A 322 -5.51 17.54 -1.97
C LYS A 322 -4.84 18.24 -0.79
N LEU A 323 -4.99 17.69 0.43
CA LEU A 323 -4.51 18.38 1.63
C LEU A 323 -3.10 17.94 2.05
N HIS A 324 -2.82 16.64 2.09
CA HIS A 324 -1.51 16.15 2.49
C HIS A 324 -0.45 16.30 1.41
N ARG A 325 -0.79 15.94 0.15
CA ARG A 325 0.13 15.87 -0.99
C ARG A 325 0.10 17.12 -1.89
N ASP A 326 -0.80 18.03 -1.62
CA ASP A 326 -1.00 19.27 -2.42
C ASP A 326 -1.22 19.00 -3.92
N LEU A 327 -1.87 17.88 -4.28
CA LEU A 327 -2.10 17.49 -5.67
C LEU A 327 -3.07 18.45 -6.37
N GLY A 328 -2.79 18.69 -7.63
CA GLY A 328 -3.60 19.52 -8.51
C GLY A 328 -3.42 19.20 -9.99
N PRO A 329 -4.00 20.01 -10.89
CA PRO A 329 -3.97 19.76 -12.34
C PRO A 329 -2.57 19.79 -12.96
N GLN A 330 -1.58 20.37 -12.29
CA GLN A 330 -0.18 20.43 -12.75
C GLN A 330 0.65 19.24 -12.27
N THR A 331 0.08 18.42 -11.42
CA THR A 331 0.77 17.24 -10.88
C THR A 331 1.03 16.20 -11.97
N VAL A 332 2.23 15.64 -11.95
CA VAL A 332 2.63 14.46 -12.73
C VAL A 332 3.01 13.37 -11.73
N GLN A 333 2.13 12.40 -11.57
CA GLN A 333 2.29 11.31 -10.60
C GLN A 333 2.88 10.08 -11.27
N LEU A 334 4.02 9.60 -10.78
CA LEU A 334 4.55 8.29 -11.10
C LEU A 334 4.60 7.43 -9.83
N GLN A 335 3.80 6.38 -9.77
CA GLN A 335 3.88 5.37 -8.71
C GLN A 335 4.44 4.08 -9.30
N TYR A 336 5.64 3.69 -8.89
CA TYR A 336 6.17 2.37 -9.23
C TYR A 336 5.40 1.30 -8.48
N THR A 337 4.66 0.46 -9.21
CA THR A 337 3.77 -0.56 -8.64
C THR A 337 3.34 -1.57 -9.69
N THR A 338 2.92 -2.75 -9.23
CA THR A 338 2.08 -3.66 -10.03
C THR A 338 0.60 -3.39 -9.77
N THR A 339 -0.27 -3.86 -10.64
CA THR A 339 -1.73 -3.75 -10.49
C THR A 339 -2.26 -4.57 -9.31
N GLY A 340 -1.56 -5.63 -8.91
CA GLY A 340 -1.92 -6.49 -7.78
C GLY A 340 -1.58 -5.93 -6.39
N TRP A 341 -1.05 -4.72 -6.31
CA TRP A 341 -0.75 -4.03 -5.06
C TRP A 341 -1.60 -2.77 -4.90
N ILE A 342 -2.03 -2.49 -3.65
CA ILE A 342 -2.90 -1.32 -3.36
C ILE A 342 -2.30 0.01 -3.86
N MET A 343 -0.97 0.12 -3.97
CA MET A 343 -0.32 1.33 -4.47
C MET A 343 -0.64 1.65 -5.95
N TYR A 344 -1.23 0.72 -6.71
CA TYR A 344 -1.83 1.04 -8.01
C TYR A 344 -2.88 2.14 -7.90
N MET A 345 -3.63 2.15 -6.80
CA MET A 345 -4.61 3.20 -6.53
C MET A 345 -3.98 4.59 -6.39
N SER A 346 -2.72 4.69 -5.93
CA SER A 346 -2.05 5.99 -5.79
C SER A 346 -1.94 6.75 -7.12
N ALA A 347 -1.60 6.06 -8.22
CA ALA A 347 -1.57 6.66 -9.56
C ALA A 347 -2.99 7.02 -10.03
N VAL A 348 -3.94 6.09 -9.94
CA VAL A 348 -5.32 6.30 -10.41
C VAL A 348 -6.01 7.43 -9.64
N LEU A 349 -5.88 7.46 -8.33
CA LEU A 349 -6.54 8.43 -7.46
C LEU A 349 -5.96 9.85 -7.58
N SER A 350 -4.71 10.01 -8.03
CA SER A 350 -4.16 11.33 -8.35
C SER A 350 -4.94 12.03 -9.46
N MET A 351 -5.54 11.26 -10.37
CA MET A 351 -6.35 11.78 -11.47
C MET A 351 -7.65 12.46 -11.00
N LEU A 352 -8.10 12.22 -9.75
CA LEU A 352 -9.20 12.99 -9.14
C LEU A 352 -8.91 14.48 -9.13
N ALA A 353 -7.66 14.86 -8.85
CA ALA A 353 -7.21 16.25 -8.84
C ALA A 353 -6.85 16.80 -10.24
N GLY A 354 -7.12 16.04 -11.31
CA GLY A 354 -6.74 16.42 -12.69
C GLY A 354 -5.27 16.20 -13.03
N ALA A 355 -4.53 15.46 -12.19
CA ALA A 355 -3.14 15.10 -12.41
C ALA A 355 -2.96 14.19 -13.63
N ARG A 356 -1.76 14.24 -14.23
CA ARG A 356 -1.31 13.26 -15.23
C ARG A 356 -0.70 12.06 -14.53
N ALA A 357 -1.20 10.85 -14.81
CA ALA A 357 -0.63 9.62 -14.30
C ALA A 357 0.41 9.05 -15.26
N VAL A 358 1.62 8.73 -14.78
CA VAL A 358 2.61 7.96 -15.54
C VAL A 358 2.49 6.50 -15.13
N LEU A 359 2.06 5.67 -16.07
CA LEU A 359 1.82 4.24 -15.92
C LEU A 359 3.08 3.50 -16.38
N TYR A 360 3.92 3.09 -15.44
CA TYR A 360 5.16 2.38 -15.75
C TYR A 360 4.95 0.87 -15.64
N ASP A 361 5.26 0.14 -16.71
CA ASP A 361 5.21 -1.32 -16.79
C ASP A 361 6.60 -1.88 -17.04
N GLY A 362 7.17 -2.58 -16.07
CA GLY A 362 8.47 -3.21 -16.15
C GLY A 362 9.30 -3.13 -14.87
N SER A 363 10.50 -3.68 -14.92
CA SER A 363 11.47 -3.61 -13.83
C SER A 363 12.11 -2.21 -13.77
N PRO A 364 12.28 -1.59 -12.59
CA PRO A 364 12.99 -0.32 -12.48
C PRO A 364 14.51 -0.49 -12.55
N PHE A 365 15.00 -1.73 -12.68
CA PHE A 365 16.41 -2.11 -12.74
C PHE A 365 16.90 -2.42 -14.17
N GLN A 366 16.02 -2.32 -15.17
CA GLN A 366 16.33 -2.65 -16.55
C GLN A 366 16.30 -1.41 -17.46
N PRO A 367 17.20 -1.32 -18.42
CA PRO A 367 18.39 -2.17 -18.66
C PRO A 367 19.48 -1.99 -17.58
N ASP A 368 19.42 -0.89 -16.81
CA ASP A 368 20.30 -0.57 -15.69
C ASP A 368 19.57 0.30 -14.65
N LEU A 369 20.21 0.56 -13.52
CA LEU A 369 19.65 1.34 -12.41
C LEU A 369 19.33 2.81 -12.75
N THR A 370 19.88 3.36 -13.84
CA THR A 370 19.67 4.75 -14.24
C THR A 370 18.45 4.94 -15.15
N ALA A 371 17.99 3.88 -15.81
CA ALA A 371 16.94 3.97 -16.82
C ALA A 371 15.62 4.49 -16.24
N PHE A 372 15.18 3.94 -15.13
CA PHE A 372 13.95 4.42 -14.46
C PHE A 372 14.09 5.87 -13.94
N ILE A 373 15.28 6.25 -13.47
CA ILE A 373 15.57 7.62 -13.03
C ILE A 373 15.47 8.60 -14.21
N LYS A 374 15.96 8.22 -15.40
CA LYS A 374 15.83 9.04 -16.62
C LYS A 374 14.36 9.25 -16.99
N VAL A 375 13.54 8.21 -16.90
CA VAL A 375 12.07 8.32 -17.12
C VAL A 375 11.46 9.37 -16.18
N ILE A 376 11.85 9.42 -14.89
CA ILE A 376 11.37 10.43 -13.94
C ILE A 376 11.66 11.86 -14.44
N GLY A 377 12.89 12.12 -14.88
CA GLY A 377 13.27 13.42 -15.42
C GLY A 377 12.60 13.76 -16.75
N GLU A 378 12.61 12.82 -17.70
CA GLU A 378 12.00 12.99 -19.04
C GLU A 378 10.50 13.25 -18.98
N GLN A 379 9.80 12.54 -18.08
CA GLN A 379 8.37 12.73 -17.86
C GLN A 379 8.03 13.95 -16.99
N LYS A 380 9.03 14.68 -16.50
CA LYS A 380 8.84 15.82 -15.61
C LYS A 380 7.96 15.47 -14.41
N VAL A 381 8.23 14.32 -13.79
CA VAL A 381 7.50 13.83 -12.63
C VAL A 381 7.60 14.85 -11.49
N THR A 382 6.45 15.18 -10.88
CA THR A 382 6.39 16.04 -9.69
C THR A 382 6.25 15.26 -8.41
N ASN A 383 5.54 14.13 -8.47
CA ASN A 383 5.28 13.26 -7.33
C ASN A 383 5.66 11.82 -7.69
N LEU A 384 6.70 11.32 -7.06
CA LEU A 384 7.23 9.99 -7.28
C LEU A 384 6.81 9.06 -6.14
N GLY A 385 6.46 7.82 -6.43
CA GLY A 385 6.24 6.78 -5.43
C GLY A 385 7.14 5.58 -5.68
N ILE A 386 8.01 5.26 -4.73
CA ILE A 386 8.97 4.14 -4.79
C ILE A 386 9.03 3.43 -3.43
N SER A 387 9.62 2.24 -3.42
CA SER A 387 9.84 1.50 -2.17
C SER A 387 11.21 1.84 -1.54
N PRO A 388 11.38 1.66 -0.22
CA PRO A 388 12.68 1.70 0.42
C PRO A 388 13.69 0.76 -0.23
N ARG A 389 13.24 -0.38 -0.74
CA ARG A 389 14.09 -1.35 -1.45
C ARG A 389 14.76 -0.75 -2.68
N TYR A 390 14.01 0.01 -3.49
CA TYR A 390 14.57 0.67 -4.66
C TYR A 390 15.63 1.70 -4.27
N MET A 391 15.35 2.54 -3.26
CA MET A 391 16.32 3.50 -2.74
C MET A 391 17.59 2.82 -2.20
N HIS A 392 17.42 1.70 -1.50
CA HIS A 392 18.56 0.92 -0.98
C HIS A 392 19.45 0.37 -2.11
N GLU A 393 18.84 -0.14 -3.20
CA GLU A 393 19.61 -0.61 -4.36
C GLU A 393 20.38 0.53 -5.04
N LEU A 394 19.82 1.73 -5.12
CA LEU A 394 20.51 2.91 -5.62
C LEU A 394 21.70 3.28 -4.71
N GLN A 395 21.49 3.35 -3.40
CA GLN A 395 22.52 3.64 -2.42
C GLN A 395 23.66 2.61 -2.50
N LYS A 396 23.33 1.34 -2.48
CA LYS A 396 24.30 0.22 -2.51
C LYS A 396 25.19 0.25 -3.76
N ASN A 397 24.65 0.69 -4.89
CA ASN A 397 25.36 0.75 -6.16
C ASN A 397 25.94 2.15 -6.44
N ASN A 398 25.94 3.05 -5.46
CA ASN A 398 26.45 4.43 -5.57
C ASN A 398 25.78 5.21 -6.73
N VAL A 399 24.50 5.00 -6.98
CA VAL A 399 23.73 5.73 -7.98
C VAL A 399 23.01 6.90 -7.29
N SER A 400 23.36 8.12 -7.67
CA SER A 400 22.75 9.35 -7.18
C SER A 400 21.75 9.88 -8.21
N PRO A 401 20.43 9.77 -7.97
CA PRO A 401 19.41 10.24 -8.91
C PRO A 401 19.59 11.68 -9.39
N ARG A 402 19.99 12.59 -8.51
CA ARG A 402 20.21 14.00 -8.86
C ARG A 402 21.37 14.23 -9.82
N GLU A 403 22.26 13.23 -9.98
CA GLU A 403 23.39 13.30 -10.92
C GLU A 403 23.08 12.61 -12.25
N VAL A 404 22.02 11.81 -12.31
CA VAL A 404 21.62 11.04 -13.51
C VAL A 404 20.83 11.90 -14.47
N THR A 405 19.92 12.73 -13.98
CA THR A 405 18.99 13.53 -14.81
C THR A 405 18.50 14.78 -14.06
N ASP A 406 17.89 15.70 -14.81
CA ASP A 406 17.22 16.87 -14.21
C ASP A 406 15.95 16.46 -13.45
N LEU A 407 16.00 16.60 -12.13
CA LEU A 407 14.89 16.35 -11.20
C LEU A 407 14.31 17.65 -10.61
N SER A 408 14.51 18.79 -11.26
CA SER A 408 14.02 20.10 -10.79
C SER A 408 12.49 20.17 -10.68
N SER A 409 11.76 19.36 -11.46
CA SER A 409 10.30 19.25 -11.40
C SER A 409 9.81 18.43 -10.19
N LEU A 410 10.65 17.58 -9.60
CA LEU A 410 10.25 16.68 -8.54
C LEU A 410 10.02 17.45 -7.23
N GLN A 411 8.83 17.33 -6.66
CA GLN A 411 8.41 18.02 -5.42
C GLN A 411 8.38 17.07 -4.23
N SER A 412 7.90 15.83 -4.45
CA SER A 412 7.84 14.84 -3.39
C SER A 412 8.20 13.44 -3.88
N CYS A 413 8.77 12.64 -2.97
CA CYS A 413 9.07 11.23 -3.17
C CYS A 413 8.40 10.43 -2.04
N THR A 414 7.31 9.73 -2.36
CA THR A 414 6.62 8.85 -1.42
C THR A 414 7.37 7.54 -1.28
N SER A 415 7.59 7.11 -0.03
CA SER A 415 8.20 5.83 0.31
C SER A 415 7.26 5.00 1.19
N THR A 416 7.04 3.75 0.83
CA THR A 416 6.18 2.82 1.57
C THR A 416 6.45 1.37 1.23
N GLY A 417 5.82 0.47 1.98
CA GLY A 417 5.88 -0.98 1.76
C GLY A 417 6.85 -1.70 2.66
N MET A 418 7.82 -1.01 3.23
CA MET A 418 8.77 -1.48 4.22
C MET A 418 9.11 -0.32 5.17
N VAL A 419 9.66 -0.61 6.33
CA VAL A 419 10.20 0.44 7.20
C VAL A 419 11.35 1.15 6.47
N LEU A 420 11.23 2.46 6.36
CA LEU A 420 12.30 3.30 5.81
C LEU A 420 13.31 3.58 6.92
N LYS A 421 14.57 3.24 6.68
CA LYS A 421 15.65 3.32 7.66
C LYS A 421 16.23 4.71 7.75
N ASP A 422 16.78 5.05 8.90
CA ASP A 422 17.38 6.34 9.18
C ASP A 422 18.47 6.71 8.17
N GLN A 423 19.34 5.75 7.80
CA GLN A 423 20.38 5.96 6.81
C GLN A 423 19.85 6.30 5.42
N LEU A 424 18.68 5.76 5.03
CA LEU A 424 18.08 6.10 3.75
C LEU A 424 17.45 7.49 3.76
N PHE A 425 16.95 7.97 4.91
CA PHE A 425 16.56 9.37 5.06
C PHE A 425 17.75 10.31 4.85
N GLU A 426 18.88 10.03 5.50
CA GLU A 426 20.08 10.83 5.38
C GLU A 426 20.65 10.76 3.96
N TRP A 427 20.80 9.56 3.40
CA TRP A 427 21.26 9.36 2.03
C TRP A 427 20.40 10.10 1.00
N PHE A 428 19.08 10.09 1.20
CA PHE A 428 18.14 10.77 0.29
C PHE A 428 18.50 12.24 0.12
N TYR A 429 18.78 12.94 1.22
CA TYR A 429 19.07 14.37 1.21
C TYR A 429 20.53 14.70 0.97
N ASP A 430 21.43 13.91 1.54
CA ASP A 430 22.87 14.20 1.46
C ASP A 430 23.46 13.81 0.09
N VAL A 431 22.95 12.74 -0.53
CA VAL A 431 23.51 12.15 -1.76
C VAL A 431 22.49 11.94 -2.87
N GLY A 432 21.32 11.36 -2.57
CA GLY A 432 20.46 10.74 -3.56
C GLY A 432 19.64 11.73 -4.40
N PHE A 433 18.80 12.51 -3.76
CA PHE A 433 17.82 13.36 -4.42
C PHE A 433 18.11 14.86 -4.18
N PRO A 434 17.53 15.76 -4.98
CA PRO A 434 17.66 17.19 -4.72
C PRO A 434 17.07 17.57 -3.35
N PRO A 435 17.73 18.47 -2.58
CA PRO A 435 17.33 18.76 -1.19
C PRO A 435 15.97 19.47 -1.06
N HIS A 436 15.41 20.01 -2.15
CA HIS A 436 14.08 20.62 -2.16
C HIS A 436 12.94 19.58 -2.18
N VAL A 437 13.24 18.31 -2.48
CA VAL A 437 12.23 17.25 -2.60
C VAL A 437 11.81 16.77 -1.22
N GLN A 438 10.51 16.78 -0.93
CA GLN A 438 9.97 16.20 0.29
C GLN A 438 10.06 14.66 0.25
N LEU A 439 10.76 14.05 1.18
CA LEU A 439 10.69 12.60 1.40
C LEU A 439 9.46 12.28 2.23
N ALA A 440 8.43 11.79 1.55
CA ALA A 440 7.14 11.44 2.11
C ALA A 440 7.12 9.98 2.55
N ASN A 441 7.61 9.68 3.76
CA ASN A 441 7.47 8.35 4.34
C ASN A 441 6.03 8.15 4.81
N ILE A 442 5.33 7.16 4.25
CA ILE A 442 3.93 6.88 4.58
C ILE A 442 3.75 5.46 5.07
N SER A 443 2.78 5.27 5.96
CA SER A 443 2.30 3.98 6.39
C SER A 443 0.79 3.90 6.28
N GLY A 444 0.35 2.93 5.55
CA GLY A 444 -1.04 2.62 5.31
C GLY A 444 -1.19 1.19 4.85
N GLY A 445 -2.27 0.86 4.19
CA GLY A 445 -2.40 -0.51 3.75
C GLY A 445 -3.58 -0.80 2.86
N THR A 446 -3.54 -2.03 2.36
CA THR A 446 -4.64 -2.66 1.64
C THR A 446 -5.91 -2.67 2.47
N ASP A 447 -5.76 -2.77 3.80
CA ASP A 447 -6.86 -2.88 4.77
C ASP A 447 -7.72 -1.62 4.88
N LEU A 448 -7.18 -0.44 4.54
CA LEU A 448 -7.94 0.81 4.57
C LEU A 448 -7.93 1.58 3.24
N ALA A 449 -7.18 1.13 2.24
CA ALA A 449 -6.97 1.86 0.97
C ALA A 449 -6.63 3.34 1.21
N GLY A 450 -5.76 3.61 2.16
CA GLY A 450 -5.34 4.92 2.64
C GLY A 450 -4.22 4.78 3.65
N CYS A 451 -3.98 5.84 4.43
CA CYS A 451 -2.84 5.92 5.34
C CYS A 451 -3.25 6.20 6.78
N PHE A 452 -2.50 5.62 7.74
CA PHE A 452 -2.46 6.04 9.14
C PHE A 452 -1.39 7.10 9.36
N GLY A 453 -0.16 6.86 8.89
CA GLY A 453 0.93 7.83 8.91
C GLY A 453 1.15 8.44 7.53
N MET A 454 1.29 9.76 7.46
CA MET A 454 1.45 10.50 6.21
C MET A 454 2.46 11.63 6.32
N GLU A 455 2.84 12.11 5.14
CA GLU A 455 3.43 13.42 4.94
C GLU A 455 2.41 14.54 5.19
N ASN A 456 2.92 15.74 5.42
CA ASN A 456 2.12 16.95 5.34
C ASN A 456 3.04 18.17 5.06
N PRO A 457 2.51 19.25 4.46
CA PRO A 457 3.33 20.41 4.10
C PRO A 457 3.61 21.39 5.25
N LEU A 458 3.03 21.17 6.43
CA LEU A 458 3.07 22.14 7.54
C LEU A 458 4.08 21.76 8.63
N THR A 459 4.64 20.54 8.58
CA THR A 459 5.65 20.08 9.54
C THR A 459 6.94 19.67 8.83
N PRO A 460 8.11 19.85 9.46
CA PRO A 460 9.37 19.39 8.91
C PRO A 460 9.44 17.86 8.76
N VAL A 461 10.26 17.40 7.83
CA VAL A 461 10.74 16.01 7.79
C VAL A 461 11.95 15.90 8.69
N TYR A 462 11.91 14.98 9.63
CA TYR A 462 13.05 14.57 10.45
C TYR A 462 13.45 13.15 10.09
N VAL A 463 14.66 12.74 10.47
CA VAL A 463 15.09 11.35 10.32
C VAL A 463 14.13 10.39 11.04
N GLY A 464 13.78 9.29 10.40
CA GLY A 464 12.84 8.28 10.90
C GLY A 464 11.38 8.64 10.63
N GLY A 465 10.47 7.82 11.00
CA GLY A 465 9.03 8.03 11.10
C GLY A 465 8.28 8.62 9.89
N CYS A 466 6.95 8.65 10.00
CA CYS A 466 6.07 9.48 9.16
C CYS A 466 5.91 10.86 9.80
N GLN A 467 5.69 11.91 9.01
CA GLN A 467 5.61 13.28 9.54
C GLN A 467 4.44 13.49 10.52
N GLY A 468 3.38 12.72 10.40
CA GLY A 468 2.25 12.76 11.30
C GLY A 468 1.13 11.82 10.89
N PRO A 469 0.00 11.82 11.61
CA PRO A 469 -1.18 11.05 11.25
C PRO A 469 -1.91 11.62 10.02
N SER A 470 -2.65 10.77 9.31
CA SER A 470 -3.62 11.23 8.30
C SER A 470 -4.76 11.97 9.01
N ILE A 471 -5.02 13.24 8.64
CA ILE A 471 -6.09 14.03 9.28
C ILE A 471 -7.45 13.33 9.16
N GLY A 472 -8.28 13.44 10.18
CA GLY A 472 -9.59 12.76 10.25
C GLY A 472 -9.52 11.26 10.56
N THR A 473 -8.32 10.70 10.69
CA THR A 473 -8.13 9.31 11.11
C THR A 473 -7.48 9.32 12.50
N ALA A 474 -8.26 9.04 13.53
CA ALA A 474 -7.74 8.98 14.89
C ALA A 474 -6.81 7.78 15.04
N ILE A 475 -5.61 8.00 15.55
CA ILE A 475 -4.67 6.96 15.92
C ILE A 475 -4.25 7.11 17.37
N ALA A 476 -3.98 5.98 18.03
CA ALA A 476 -3.43 5.89 19.36
C ALA A 476 -2.46 4.72 19.47
N VAL A 477 -1.66 4.73 20.52
CA VAL A 477 -0.75 3.63 20.87
C VAL A 477 -1.33 2.93 22.08
N TYR A 478 -1.69 1.65 21.96
CA TYR A 478 -2.23 0.89 23.07
C TYR A 478 -1.21 -0.09 23.65
N ASP A 479 -1.35 -0.32 24.95
CA ASP A 479 -0.51 -1.27 25.69
C ASP A 479 -0.69 -2.70 25.14
N GLN A 480 0.36 -3.19 24.49
CA GLN A 480 0.39 -4.53 23.92
C GLN A 480 0.50 -5.63 24.99
N THR A 481 0.78 -5.30 26.27
CA THR A 481 0.84 -6.29 27.35
C THR A 481 -0.54 -6.78 27.76
N ILE A 482 -1.60 -6.02 27.44
CA ILE A 482 -2.98 -6.38 27.76
C ILE A 482 -3.38 -7.55 26.88
N GLU A 483 -3.76 -8.67 27.49
CA GLU A 483 -4.33 -9.80 26.80
C GLU A 483 -5.70 -9.41 26.21
N GLY A 484 -5.80 -9.47 24.88
CA GLY A 484 -6.99 -9.05 24.16
C GLY A 484 -8.15 -10.04 24.32
N GLY A 485 -9.35 -9.58 23.97
CA GLY A 485 -10.54 -10.42 23.98
C GLY A 485 -11.83 -9.61 23.90
N LYS A 486 -12.96 -10.31 23.77
CA LYS A 486 -14.28 -9.66 23.69
C LYS A 486 -14.57 -8.81 24.93
N GLY A 487 -14.89 -7.54 24.71
CA GLY A 487 -15.20 -6.58 25.78
C GLY A 487 -13.97 -6.03 26.53
N VAL A 488 -12.75 -6.40 26.13
CA VAL A 488 -11.53 -5.90 26.76
C VAL A 488 -11.29 -4.46 26.32
N LYS A 489 -11.12 -3.57 27.29
CA LYS A 489 -10.74 -2.17 27.06
C LYS A 489 -9.22 -2.09 26.94
N GLY A 490 -8.74 -1.43 25.88
CA GLY A 490 -7.33 -1.09 25.76
C GLY A 490 -6.93 0.05 26.68
N VAL A 491 -5.63 0.19 26.91
CA VAL A 491 -5.04 1.32 27.65
C VAL A 491 -4.13 2.07 26.70
N GLU A 492 -4.42 3.35 26.51
CA GLU A 492 -3.59 4.24 25.70
C GLU A 492 -2.29 4.57 26.44
N LEU A 493 -1.18 4.51 25.73
CA LEU A 493 0.14 4.83 26.23
C LEU A 493 0.50 6.28 25.89
N GLU A 494 1.32 6.89 26.74
CA GLU A 494 1.86 8.22 26.48
C GLU A 494 2.84 8.20 25.30
N ASP A 495 2.91 9.31 24.56
CA ASP A 495 3.88 9.53 23.51
C ASP A 495 5.32 9.23 24.02
N GLY A 496 6.14 8.61 23.18
CA GLY A 496 7.46 8.10 23.56
C GLY A 496 7.45 6.63 24.02
N THR A 497 6.28 6.06 24.29
CA THR A 497 6.15 4.65 24.69
C THR A 497 5.71 3.81 23.48
N PRO A 498 6.47 2.76 23.11
CA PRO A 498 6.07 1.86 22.04
C PRO A 498 4.87 0.99 22.40
N GLY A 499 3.99 0.74 21.42
CA GLY A 499 2.82 -0.12 21.60
C GLY A 499 2.13 -0.42 20.29
N GLU A 500 0.92 -0.94 20.36
CA GLU A 500 0.13 -1.33 19.21
C GLU A 500 -0.60 -0.15 18.59
N LEU A 501 -0.49 0.00 17.26
CA LEU A 501 -1.27 0.96 16.49
C LEU A 501 -2.74 0.59 16.52
N VAL A 502 -3.56 1.49 17.05
CA VAL A 502 -5.01 1.37 17.03
C VAL A 502 -5.66 2.62 16.45
N ALA A 503 -6.88 2.45 15.89
CA ALA A 503 -7.76 3.55 15.56
C ALA A 503 -9.00 3.49 16.46
N PRO A 504 -9.15 4.44 17.41
CA PRO A 504 -10.26 4.42 18.37
C PRO A 504 -11.56 5.02 17.82
N LEU A 505 -11.53 5.65 16.64
CA LEU A 505 -12.70 6.27 16.00
C LEU A 505 -12.84 5.78 14.56
N SER A 506 -14.10 5.62 14.12
CA SER A 506 -14.41 5.24 12.75
C SER A 506 -13.92 6.27 11.72
N PHE A 507 -13.55 5.77 10.55
CA PHE A 507 -13.06 6.56 9.42
C PHE A 507 -13.76 6.11 8.11
N PRO A 508 -13.94 6.98 7.10
CA PRO A 508 -14.81 6.70 5.96
C PRO A 508 -14.33 5.57 5.04
N ASN A 509 -13.03 5.32 4.97
CA ASN A 509 -12.39 4.29 4.15
C ASN A 509 -12.18 2.96 4.88
N GLN A 510 -12.87 2.74 6.00
CA GLN A 510 -12.97 1.42 6.62
C GLN A 510 -13.58 0.45 5.59
N PRO A 511 -13.01 -0.76 5.38
CA PRO A 511 -13.59 -1.74 4.46
C PRO A 511 -15.02 -2.08 4.83
N VAL A 512 -15.86 -2.30 3.84
CA VAL A 512 -17.29 -2.57 4.09
C VAL A 512 -17.56 -4.01 4.48
N PHE A 513 -16.73 -4.97 4.02
CA PHE A 513 -16.75 -6.37 4.41
C PHE A 513 -15.54 -7.12 3.84
N PHE A 514 -15.33 -8.36 4.30
CA PHE A 514 -14.50 -9.34 3.58
C PHE A 514 -15.39 -10.27 2.78
N TRP A 515 -14.96 -10.61 1.58
CA TRP A 515 -15.73 -11.50 0.70
C TRP A 515 -15.75 -12.94 1.22
N GLY A 516 -16.87 -13.64 1.06
CA GLY A 516 -17.05 -15.04 1.43
C GLY A 516 -18.01 -15.24 2.61
N ALA A 517 -18.44 -16.48 2.81
CA ALA A 517 -19.44 -16.83 3.84
C ALA A 517 -18.96 -16.58 5.27
N ASP A 518 -17.65 -16.68 5.51
CA ASP A 518 -16.99 -16.41 6.79
C ASP A 518 -16.39 -14.99 6.87
N GLY A 519 -16.69 -14.14 5.87
CA GLY A 519 -16.11 -12.80 5.73
C GLY A 519 -16.33 -11.92 6.95
N ALA A 520 -17.52 -11.90 7.52
CA ALA A 520 -17.84 -11.11 8.71
C ALA A 520 -17.02 -11.52 9.94
N GLN A 521 -16.86 -12.83 10.17
CA GLN A 521 -16.05 -13.33 11.28
C GLN A 521 -14.56 -13.04 11.07
N LYS A 522 -14.07 -13.22 9.85
CA LYS A 522 -12.67 -12.89 9.50
C LYS A 522 -12.40 -11.38 9.66
N TYR A 523 -13.35 -10.53 9.28
CA TYR A 523 -13.27 -9.08 9.45
C TYR A 523 -13.15 -8.71 10.92
N TYR A 524 -14.08 -9.19 11.76
CA TYR A 524 -14.06 -8.98 13.19
C TYR A 524 -12.73 -9.46 13.82
N ASN A 525 -12.31 -10.68 13.50
CA ASN A 525 -11.07 -11.26 14.03
C ASN A 525 -9.82 -10.49 13.59
N SER A 526 -9.86 -9.86 12.42
CA SER A 526 -8.71 -9.10 11.90
C SER A 526 -8.51 -7.76 12.59
N TYR A 527 -9.60 -7.11 13.05
CA TYR A 527 -9.51 -5.72 13.48
C TYR A 527 -10.11 -5.44 14.86
N PHE A 528 -11.06 -6.24 15.35
CA PHE A 528 -11.84 -5.94 16.56
C PHE A 528 -11.79 -7.01 17.65
N ALA A 529 -11.14 -8.14 17.39
CA ALA A 529 -11.11 -9.23 18.38
C ALA A 529 -10.23 -8.91 19.60
N ARG A 530 -9.32 -7.94 19.49
CA ARG A 530 -8.37 -7.63 20.54
C ARG A 530 -8.92 -6.66 21.57
N PHE A 531 -9.41 -5.51 21.12
CA PHE A 531 -9.96 -4.47 21.99
C PHE A 531 -11.40 -4.12 21.57
N ASP A 532 -12.25 -3.90 22.56
CA ASP A 532 -13.67 -3.64 22.35
C ASP A 532 -13.89 -2.31 21.62
N ASP A 533 -14.50 -2.40 20.43
CA ASP A 533 -14.88 -1.25 19.61
C ASP A 533 -13.69 -0.40 19.09
N VAL A 534 -12.51 -0.98 18.99
CA VAL A 534 -11.28 -0.32 18.55
C VAL A 534 -10.64 -1.10 17.42
N TRP A 535 -10.33 -0.42 16.31
CA TRP A 535 -9.58 -1.02 15.21
C TRP A 535 -8.12 -1.26 15.62
N THR A 536 -7.72 -2.52 15.62
CA THR A 536 -6.34 -2.93 15.87
C THR A 536 -5.68 -3.26 14.55
N HIS A 537 -4.62 -2.52 14.18
CA HIS A 537 -4.02 -2.67 12.83
C HIS A 537 -2.97 -3.78 12.77
N GLY A 538 -2.35 -4.10 13.90
CA GLY A 538 -1.31 -5.11 13.98
C GLY A 538 0.09 -4.57 13.62
N ASP A 539 0.31 -3.27 13.71
CA ASP A 539 1.62 -2.64 13.64
C ASP A 539 2.07 -2.18 15.02
N PHE A 540 3.36 -2.28 15.28
CA PHE A 540 4.01 -1.81 16.51
C PHE A 540 4.65 -0.46 16.23
N ILE A 541 4.22 0.56 16.94
CA ILE A 541 4.59 1.95 16.69
C ILE A 541 4.99 2.69 17.96
N MET A 542 5.63 3.85 17.78
CA MET A 542 5.83 4.87 18.79
C MET A 542 5.52 6.24 18.19
N ILE A 543 4.86 7.11 18.94
CA ILE A 543 4.68 8.53 18.58
C ILE A 543 5.72 9.34 19.31
N HIS A 544 6.51 10.14 18.57
CA HIS A 544 7.54 10.96 19.19
C HIS A 544 6.93 12.11 20.03
N PRO A 545 7.33 12.27 21.30
CA PRO A 545 6.65 13.21 22.22
C PRO A 545 6.70 14.68 21.78
N ILE A 546 7.79 15.09 21.09
CA ILE A 546 7.98 16.48 20.65
C ILE A 546 7.53 16.67 19.20
N THR A 547 8.09 15.89 18.24
CA THR A 547 7.83 16.09 16.80
C THR A 547 6.49 15.53 16.35
N LYS A 548 5.88 14.65 17.13
CA LYS A 548 4.64 13.91 16.82
C LYS A 548 4.74 13.02 15.56
N GLN A 549 5.97 12.74 15.12
CA GLN A 549 6.21 11.72 14.09
C GLN A 549 5.79 10.34 14.58
N ILE A 550 5.36 9.50 13.64
CA ILE A 550 4.98 8.11 13.92
C ILE A 550 6.10 7.19 13.44
N PHE A 551 6.78 6.54 14.38
CA PHE A 551 7.80 5.55 14.10
C PHE A 551 7.19 4.16 14.01
N PHE A 552 7.35 3.49 12.87
CA PHE A 552 6.92 2.12 12.67
C PHE A 552 8.09 1.19 13.04
N LEU A 553 7.92 0.43 14.10
CA LEU A 553 8.95 -0.43 14.70
C LEU A 553 8.84 -1.89 14.24
N GLY A 554 7.81 -2.22 13.48
CA GLY A 554 7.55 -3.54 12.93
C GLY A 554 6.09 -3.98 13.03
N ARG A 555 5.85 -5.27 12.83
CA ARG A 555 4.53 -5.87 13.04
C ARG A 555 4.31 -6.19 14.51
N ALA A 556 3.10 -5.97 15.02
CA ALA A 556 2.76 -6.28 16.41
C ALA A 556 2.84 -7.79 16.72
N ASP A 557 2.55 -8.64 15.73
CA ASP A 557 2.69 -10.10 15.81
C ASP A 557 4.15 -10.58 15.68
N GLY A 558 5.04 -9.75 15.17
CA GLY A 558 6.49 -9.95 15.06
C GLY A 558 7.32 -9.31 16.18
N VAL A 559 6.70 -8.63 17.13
CA VAL A 559 7.39 -8.02 18.27
C VAL A 559 8.15 -9.07 19.07
N LEU A 560 9.41 -8.75 19.36
CA LEU A 560 10.31 -9.54 20.18
C LEU A 560 10.12 -9.16 21.64
N ASN A 561 10.07 -10.15 22.54
CA ASN A 561 9.79 -9.94 23.95
C ASN A 561 10.68 -10.80 24.89
N PRO A 562 12.00 -10.77 24.74
CA PRO A 562 12.88 -11.50 25.64
C PRO A 562 12.85 -10.85 27.03
N SER A 563 12.63 -11.69 28.07
CA SER A 563 12.62 -11.28 29.50
C SER A 563 11.69 -10.08 29.78
N GLY A 564 10.58 -10.00 29.08
CA GLY A 564 9.55 -8.96 29.27
C GLY A 564 9.87 -7.61 28.64
N VAL A 565 10.96 -7.48 27.91
CA VAL A 565 11.29 -6.23 27.18
C VAL A 565 10.91 -6.36 25.73
N ARG A 566 10.00 -5.50 25.29
CA ARG A 566 9.45 -5.49 23.93
C ARG A 566 10.21 -4.53 23.02
N PHE A 567 10.52 -4.99 21.83
CA PHE A 567 11.12 -4.18 20.76
C PHE A 567 10.77 -4.75 19.38
N GLY A 568 10.84 -3.89 18.36
CA GLY A 568 10.58 -4.29 16.97
C GLY A 568 11.81 -4.94 16.33
N SER A 569 11.57 -5.94 15.47
CA SER A 569 12.63 -6.55 14.65
C SER A 569 13.38 -5.53 13.78
N ALA A 570 12.70 -4.46 13.37
CA ALA A 570 13.29 -3.38 12.58
C ALA A 570 14.47 -2.69 13.26
N GLU A 571 14.50 -2.62 14.60
CA GLU A 571 15.60 -2.03 15.35
C GLU A 571 16.90 -2.83 15.15
N ILE A 572 16.79 -4.16 15.18
CA ILE A 572 17.93 -5.05 14.89
C ILE A 572 18.36 -4.94 13.42
N TYR A 573 17.40 -4.91 12.49
CA TYR A 573 17.73 -4.77 11.06
C TYR A 573 18.51 -3.50 10.77
N ASN A 574 18.14 -2.38 11.37
CA ASN A 574 18.84 -1.10 11.21
C ASN A 574 20.34 -1.23 11.56
N VAL A 575 20.64 -1.86 12.68
CA VAL A 575 22.04 -2.07 13.10
C VAL A 575 22.79 -3.01 12.15
N VAL A 576 22.18 -4.15 11.79
CA VAL A 576 22.83 -5.13 10.90
C VAL A 576 23.17 -4.50 9.55
N GLU A 577 22.24 -3.80 8.96
CA GLU A 577 22.42 -3.25 7.62
C GLU A 577 23.33 -2.01 7.60
N GLN A 578 23.35 -1.24 8.68
CA GLN A 578 24.24 -0.08 8.79
C GLN A 578 25.72 -0.46 8.93
N PHE A 579 26.00 -1.49 9.71
CA PHE A 579 27.39 -1.77 10.13
C PHE A 579 27.99 -3.01 9.47
N PHE A 580 27.20 -3.83 8.78
CA PHE A 580 27.64 -5.11 8.22
C PHE A 580 27.33 -5.25 6.72
N PRO A 581 28.06 -4.52 5.84
CA PRO A 581 27.80 -4.55 4.40
C PRO A 581 28.01 -5.92 3.75
N GLN A 582 28.68 -6.85 4.42
CA GLN A 582 28.82 -8.25 4.01
C GLN A 582 27.54 -9.06 4.22
N VAL A 583 26.52 -8.53 4.92
CA VAL A 583 25.20 -9.12 5.07
C VAL A 583 24.28 -8.49 4.04
N GLN A 584 23.72 -9.31 3.16
CA GLN A 584 22.78 -8.84 2.13
C GLN A 584 21.42 -8.48 2.73
N ASP A 585 20.92 -9.32 3.66
CA ASP A 585 19.64 -9.14 4.32
C ASP A 585 19.60 -9.98 5.62
N SER A 586 18.60 -9.75 6.47
CA SER A 586 18.46 -10.50 7.72
C SER A 586 17.00 -10.69 8.10
N ILE A 587 16.70 -11.74 8.88
CA ILE A 587 15.38 -11.96 9.50
C ILE A 587 15.56 -12.30 10.97
N CYS A 588 14.82 -11.61 11.84
CA CYS A 588 14.88 -11.76 13.29
C CYS A 588 13.52 -12.19 13.83
N VAL A 589 13.49 -13.25 14.62
CA VAL A 589 12.25 -13.80 15.19
C VAL A 589 12.47 -14.25 16.62
N GLY A 590 11.40 -14.18 17.41
CA GLY A 590 11.37 -14.75 18.76
C GLY A 590 10.89 -16.19 18.73
N GLN A 591 11.70 -17.12 19.20
CA GLN A 591 11.29 -18.51 19.44
C GLN A 591 10.67 -18.64 20.82
N ARG A 592 9.44 -19.15 20.90
CA ARG A 592 8.78 -19.50 22.15
C ARG A 592 7.96 -20.77 21.96
N ARG A 593 8.48 -21.87 22.46
CA ARG A 593 7.82 -23.19 22.43
C ARG A 593 6.93 -23.33 23.69
N PRO A 594 6.01 -24.30 23.75
CA PRO A 594 5.10 -24.48 24.89
C PRO A 594 5.79 -24.63 26.27
N ASN A 595 7.01 -25.15 26.28
CA ASN A 595 7.78 -25.40 27.51
C ASN A 595 8.84 -24.32 27.78
N ASP A 596 8.97 -23.30 26.93
CA ASP A 596 9.95 -22.23 27.10
C ASP A 596 9.43 -21.21 28.13
N HIS A 597 10.25 -20.91 29.14
CA HIS A 597 9.91 -19.89 30.15
C HIS A 597 9.99 -18.47 29.59
N ASP A 598 10.84 -18.25 28.58
CA ASP A 598 11.10 -16.94 27.99
C ASP A 598 11.23 -17.06 26.47
N GLU A 599 11.13 -15.92 25.78
CA GLU A 599 11.35 -15.86 24.33
C GLU A 599 12.84 -15.77 24.01
N THR A 600 13.30 -16.64 23.12
CA THR A 600 14.69 -16.63 22.61
C THR A 600 14.75 -15.92 21.27
N VAL A 601 15.49 -14.84 21.21
CA VAL A 601 15.68 -14.07 19.94
C VAL A 601 16.69 -14.77 19.06
N LEU A 602 16.27 -15.11 17.84
CA LEU A 602 17.06 -15.73 16.78
C LEU A 602 17.20 -14.74 15.61
N LEU A 603 18.44 -14.53 15.18
CA LEU A 603 18.76 -13.71 14.01
C LEU A 603 19.36 -14.59 12.91
N PHE A 604 18.81 -14.50 11.71
CA PHE A 604 19.32 -15.20 10.53
C PHE A 604 19.88 -14.17 9.54
N LEU A 605 21.10 -14.40 9.07
CA LEU A 605 21.83 -13.53 8.15
C LEU A 605 21.91 -14.18 6.77
N LEU A 606 21.42 -13.48 5.75
CA LEU A 606 21.66 -13.80 4.35
C LEU A 606 22.93 -13.08 3.90
N MET A 607 23.97 -13.83 3.56
CA MET A 607 25.24 -13.24 3.20
C MET A 607 25.23 -12.61 1.79
N ALA A 608 25.94 -11.50 1.63
CA ALA A 608 26.13 -10.89 0.32
C ALA A 608 27.01 -11.78 -0.58
N PRO A 609 26.84 -11.75 -1.92
CA PRO A 609 27.65 -12.53 -2.84
C PRO A 609 29.15 -12.34 -2.59
N GLY A 610 29.89 -13.45 -2.54
CA GLY A 610 31.34 -13.44 -2.27
C GLY A 610 31.73 -13.39 -0.79
N HIS A 611 30.76 -13.20 0.13
CA HIS A 611 31.00 -13.21 1.56
C HIS A 611 30.52 -14.52 2.19
N LYS A 612 31.16 -14.91 3.30
CA LYS A 612 30.81 -16.13 4.03
C LYS A 612 30.47 -15.80 5.48
N PHE A 613 29.49 -16.48 6.01
CA PHE A 613 29.19 -16.44 7.43
C PHE A 613 30.35 -16.98 8.27
N SER A 614 30.62 -16.34 9.39
CA SER A 614 31.62 -16.80 10.36
C SER A 614 31.14 -16.56 11.79
N GLN A 615 31.69 -17.33 12.71
CA GLN A 615 31.45 -17.15 14.16
C GLN A 615 31.88 -15.75 14.65
N GLN A 616 32.96 -15.22 14.08
CA GLN A 616 33.41 -13.88 14.41
C GLN A 616 32.40 -12.83 13.98
N LEU A 617 31.87 -12.94 12.76
CA LEU A 617 30.80 -12.06 12.29
C LEU A 617 29.57 -12.09 13.21
N ALA A 618 29.13 -13.28 13.64
CA ALA A 618 28.02 -13.40 14.58
C ALA A 618 28.26 -12.66 15.89
N LYS A 619 29.46 -12.78 16.46
CA LYS A 619 29.87 -12.06 17.68
C LYS A 619 29.94 -10.55 17.47
N ASP A 620 30.48 -10.14 16.33
CA ASP A 620 30.59 -8.70 15.99
C ASP A 620 29.19 -8.08 15.83
N VAL A 621 28.27 -8.78 15.19
CA VAL A 621 26.85 -8.38 15.07
C VAL A 621 26.20 -8.28 16.46
N GLN A 622 26.35 -9.28 17.30
CA GLN A 622 25.82 -9.27 18.67
C GLN A 622 26.41 -8.11 19.49
N ALA A 623 27.72 -7.92 19.44
CA ALA A 623 28.40 -6.84 20.15
C ALA A 623 27.91 -5.47 19.68
N LYS A 624 27.77 -5.28 18.35
CA LYS A 624 27.31 -4.03 17.77
C LYS A 624 25.87 -3.72 18.14
N ILE A 625 24.96 -4.69 18.07
CA ILE A 625 23.57 -4.55 18.53
C ILE A 625 23.55 -4.14 20.02
N GLY A 626 24.37 -4.78 20.85
CA GLY A 626 24.45 -4.43 22.28
C GLY A 626 24.97 -3.02 22.54
N GLN A 627 25.83 -2.51 21.68
CA GLN A 627 26.40 -1.16 21.74
C GLN A 627 25.41 -0.09 21.26
N GLU A 628 24.77 -0.32 20.10
CA GLU A 628 23.90 0.68 19.45
C GLU A 628 22.51 0.75 20.09
N LEU A 629 21.99 -0.37 20.58
CA LEU A 629 20.66 -0.45 21.17
C LEU A 629 20.74 -0.73 22.69
N SER A 630 20.72 -2.00 23.07
CA SER A 630 20.93 -2.42 24.45
C SER A 630 21.27 -3.91 24.53
N LYS A 631 21.77 -4.37 25.68
CA LYS A 631 22.04 -5.79 25.93
C LYS A 631 20.80 -6.68 25.74
N ARG A 632 19.62 -6.15 25.88
CA ARG A 632 18.33 -6.86 25.75
C ARG A 632 17.91 -7.10 24.30
N HIS A 633 18.43 -6.30 23.37
CA HIS A 633 18.21 -6.46 21.92
C HIS A 633 19.15 -7.51 21.31
N VAL A 634 20.18 -7.92 22.04
CA VAL A 634 21.20 -8.85 21.53
C VAL A 634 20.55 -10.22 21.25
N PRO A 635 20.53 -10.70 20.00
CA PRO A 635 20.03 -12.03 19.68
C PRO A 635 20.85 -13.09 20.44
N LYS A 636 20.18 -14.06 21.05
CA LYS A 636 20.86 -15.16 21.72
C LYS A 636 21.64 -16.03 20.74
N HIS A 637 21.10 -16.21 19.54
CA HIS A 637 21.76 -16.97 18.48
C HIS A 637 21.70 -16.23 17.15
N VAL A 638 22.80 -16.30 16.41
CA VAL A 638 22.93 -15.74 15.05
C VAL A 638 23.33 -16.87 14.11
N PHE A 639 22.55 -17.08 13.06
CA PHE A 639 22.74 -18.13 12.08
C PHE A 639 22.84 -17.58 10.66
N GLU A 640 23.44 -18.35 9.77
CA GLU A 640 23.32 -18.12 8.33
C GLU A 640 21.97 -18.64 7.81
N THR A 641 21.41 -17.99 6.79
CA THR A 641 20.29 -18.51 6.03
C THR A 641 20.58 -18.42 4.53
N PRO A 642 20.22 -19.44 3.74
CA PRO A 642 20.41 -19.41 2.29
C PRO A 642 19.43 -18.45 1.62
N GLU A 643 18.27 -18.22 2.24
CA GLU A 643 17.20 -17.38 1.68
C GLU A 643 16.26 -16.88 2.77
N ILE A 644 15.74 -15.66 2.58
CA ILE A 644 14.74 -15.07 3.47
C ILE A 644 13.35 -15.18 2.82
N PRO A 645 12.34 -15.71 3.55
CA PRO A 645 10.97 -15.76 3.05
C PRO A 645 10.44 -14.36 2.77
N THR A 646 9.99 -14.12 1.54
CA THR A 646 9.45 -12.83 1.10
C THR A 646 8.15 -13.00 0.34
N THR A 647 7.30 -11.99 0.40
CA THR A 647 6.12 -11.89 -0.46
C THR A 647 6.52 -11.49 -1.88
N ILE A 648 5.59 -11.60 -2.83
CA ILE A 648 5.72 -11.11 -4.21
C ILE A 648 6.12 -9.61 -4.24
N ASN A 649 5.69 -8.83 -3.25
CA ASN A 649 6.07 -7.43 -3.08
C ASN A 649 7.39 -7.24 -2.29
N LEU A 650 8.20 -8.29 -2.18
CA LEU A 650 9.51 -8.30 -1.51
C LEU A 650 9.47 -7.94 -0.01
N LYS A 651 8.33 -8.10 0.66
CA LYS A 651 8.23 -7.92 2.11
C LYS A 651 8.69 -9.18 2.83
N LYS A 652 9.54 -9.05 3.83
CA LYS A 652 9.94 -10.14 4.74
C LYS A 652 8.72 -10.72 5.45
N VAL A 653 8.71 -12.02 5.65
CA VAL A 653 7.59 -12.72 6.29
C VAL A 653 8.08 -13.38 7.57
N GLU A 654 8.03 -12.64 8.68
CA GLU A 654 8.55 -13.05 9.99
C GLU A 654 7.66 -14.10 10.68
N LEU A 655 6.33 -13.89 10.65
CA LEU A 655 5.40 -14.71 11.41
C LEU A 655 5.45 -16.22 11.08
N PRO A 656 5.47 -16.66 9.81
CA PRO A 656 5.66 -18.07 9.48
C PRO A 656 6.98 -18.63 10.01
N VAL A 657 8.07 -17.85 9.96
CA VAL A 657 9.37 -18.27 10.51
C VAL A 657 9.27 -18.41 12.03
N LYS A 658 8.69 -17.42 12.73
CA LYS A 658 8.44 -17.44 14.18
C LYS A 658 7.64 -18.70 14.59
N GLN A 659 6.57 -19.00 13.85
CA GLN A 659 5.75 -20.18 14.10
C GLN A 659 6.54 -21.49 13.92
N ILE A 660 7.29 -21.61 12.82
CA ILE A 660 8.10 -22.79 12.52
C ILE A 660 9.16 -23.03 13.59
N VAL A 661 9.95 -22.01 13.93
CA VAL A 661 10.99 -22.17 14.95
C VAL A 661 10.41 -22.43 16.34
N SER A 662 9.16 -22.03 16.58
CA SER A 662 8.42 -22.32 17.83
C SER A 662 7.72 -23.69 17.82
N GLY A 663 7.96 -24.54 16.80
CA GLY A 663 7.50 -25.92 16.75
C GLY A 663 6.17 -26.14 16.00
N HIS A 664 5.64 -25.12 15.32
CA HIS A 664 4.39 -25.25 14.55
C HIS A 664 4.65 -25.66 13.09
N THR A 665 3.72 -26.43 12.53
CA THR A 665 3.71 -26.69 11.08
C THR A 665 2.95 -25.59 10.36
N VAL A 666 3.60 -24.96 9.38
CA VAL A 666 3.04 -23.83 8.62
C VAL A 666 2.77 -24.26 7.19
N LYS A 667 1.55 -24.00 6.71
CA LYS A 667 1.23 -24.11 5.29
C LYS A 667 1.63 -22.81 4.57
N PRO A 668 2.55 -22.86 3.59
CA PRO A 668 2.97 -21.66 2.90
C PRO A 668 1.81 -20.94 2.24
N SER A 669 1.78 -19.61 2.37
CA SER A 669 0.82 -18.76 1.66
C SER A 669 1.14 -18.69 0.18
N SER A 670 0.11 -18.62 -0.68
CA SER A 670 0.27 -18.37 -2.11
C SER A 670 0.83 -16.99 -2.46
N THR A 671 0.97 -16.11 -1.47
CA THR A 671 1.59 -14.78 -1.62
C THR A 671 3.10 -14.79 -1.42
N LEU A 672 3.68 -15.91 -0.96
CA LEU A 672 5.12 -16.06 -0.86
C LEU A 672 5.73 -16.24 -2.25
N MET A 673 6.75 -15.45 -2.54
CA MET A 673 7.53 -15.58 -3.76
C MET A 673 8.40 -16.84 -3.75
N ASN A 674 8.90 -17.21 -2.57
CA ASN A 674 9.83 -18.31 -2.34
C ASN A 674 9.37 -19.24 -1.19
N PRO A 675 8.23 -19.95 -1.35
CA PRO A 675 7.64 -20.75 -0.27
C PRO A 675 8.56 -21.87 0.23
N ASP A 676 9.45 -22.39 -0.61
CA ASP A 676 10.40 -23.45 -0.24
C ASP A 676 11.45 -22.95 0.76
N SER A 677 11.73 -21.67 0.85
CA SER A 677 12.64 -21.09 1.84
C SER A 677 12.22 -21.38 3.28
N LEU A 678 10.92 -21.55 3.55
CA LEU A 678 10.41 -21.90 4.88
C LEU A 678 10.90 -23.26 5.37
N LYS A 679 11.21 -24.20 4.47
CA LYS A 679 11.68 -25.54 4.83
C LYS A 679 12.97 -25.51 5.62
N TYR A 680 13.83 -24.54 5.34
CA TYR A 680 15.09 -24.36 6.02
C TYR A 680 14.94 -24.09 7.52
N TYR A 681 13.90 -23.39 7.94
CA TYR A 681 13.72 -22.95 9.32
C TYR A 681 13.20 -24.04 10.27
N TYR A 682 12.64 -25.14 9.76
CA TYR A 682 12.16 -26.26 10.61
C TYR A 682 13.24 -26.90 11.46
N GLN A 683 14.49 -26.91 11.01
CA GLN A 683 15.61 -27.46 11.78
C GLN A 683 15.87 -26.70 13.09
N PHE A 684 15.42 -25.43 13.19
CA PHE A 684 15.62 -24.60 14.37
C PHE A 684 14.51 -24.74 15.41
N ALA A 685 13.49 -25.56 15.17
CA ALA A 685 12.45 -25.86 16.16
C ALA A 685 13.03 -26.55 17.40
N ASP A 686 14.08 -27.38 17.21
CA ASP A 686 14.84 -28.03 18.28
C ASP A 686 16.30 -27.54 18.26
N ILE A 687 16.46 -26.30 18.69
CA ILE A 687 17.74 -25.57 18.55
C ILE A 687 18.84 -26.19 19.43
N GLU A 688 18.48 -26.73 20.58
CA GLU A 688 19.41 -27.37 21.50
C GLU A 688 20.08 -28.58 20.84
N LYS A 689 19.29 -29.45 20.24
CA LYS A 689 19.75 -30.64 19.51
C LYS A 689 20.63 -30.28 18.31
N LEU A 690 20.25 -29.19 17.62
CA LEU A 690 21.01 -28.68 16.48
C LEU A 690 22.40 -28.19 16.90
N LEU A 691 22.50 -27.52 18.06
CA LEU A 691 23.76 -27.04 18.63
C LEU A 691 24.65 -28.17 19.14
N GLU A 692 24.04 -29.23 19.75
CA GLU A 692 24.77 -30.43 20.23
C GLU A 692 25.40 -31.22 19.07
N GLN A 693 24.70 -31.31 17.93
CA GLN A 693 25.18 -32.04 16.75
C GLN A 693 26.30 -31.34 16.00
N GLY A 694 26.66 -30.12 16.37
CA GLY A 694 27.71 -29.35 15.72
C GLY A 694 27.48 -29.04 14.23
N SER A 695 26.26 -29.31 13.74
CA SER A 695 25.91 -29.22 12.33
C SER A 695 25.59 -27.79 11.85
N VAL A 696 25.46 -26.85 12.79
CA VAL A 696 25.25 -25.43 12.48
C VAL A 696 26.38 -24.60 13.11
N LYS A 697 26.99 -23.74 12.30
CA LYS A 697 28.05 -22.83 12.74
C LYS A 697 27.48 -21.72 13.62
N SER A 698 27.04 -22.07 14.82
CA SER A 698 26.71 -21.12 15.88
C SER A 698 27.29 -21.64 17.19
N ARG A 699 27.93 -20.80 17.97
CA ARG A 699 28.17 -21.02 19.41
C ARG A 699 28.03 -19.71 20.15
N LEU A 700 27.59 -19.86 21.40
CA LEU A 700 27.45 -18.88 22.48
C LEU A 700 28.49 -17.77 22.49
#